data_aea3633d01503f073448ff0145959ee2
#
_entry.id   aea3633d01503f073448ff0145959ee2
#
_cell.length_a   1.000
_cell.length_b   1.000
_cell.length_c   1.000
_cell.angle_alpha   90.00
_cell.angle_beta   90.00
_cell.angle_gamma   90.00
#
_symmetry.space_group_name_H-M   'P 1'
#
loop_
_entity.id
_entity.type
_entity.pdbx_description
1 polymer ?
#
loop_
_entity_poly.entity_id
_entity_poly.type
_entity_poly.pdbx_seq_one_letter_code
_entity_poly.pdbx_strand_id
1 'polypeptide(L)'
;MEKIIIRGAKVHNLKNIDVEIPRNCLVVITGLSGSGKSTLAFDTLYAEGQRRYVESLSAYARQFLEQMERANVESIEGLSPAIAIDQRGMSRNPRSTVGTVTEIYDYLRLLFARIGEPFCPHCGSPISSQSLQQMTETLLRLPKGTPLTILSPIVRGKKGEYRKELEELRRDGFVRVRIDGQMRDLSEEIRLDKNKHHEIDVVVDRLAVKEGAEKRINDSLEIASHLSEGIVKVEREGSAPTIFSQKFSCIQCGFSFPEITPRMFSFNSPQGACPSCSGLGTKRYFDPDLIVPDPSLSVNEGALLPWKEKEGAFLRPILEGLAKHYHFDLDTPFNRLSKSIQRLLLHGSEGEKISFKVKGKGKSHLFRQEFEGVIPEMERRWKENGEEDGELDGFMNVAPCPDCGGTRLKKEVLSIKVGGRSIAEVTHLYVKEALGFLKRLELSPRSQKIGQAILKEIEERLKFMTEVGLDYLTLDRTAATLSGGESQRIRLATQIGSSLVGVLYILDEPSIGLHQRDHLRLLGTLKRLRDLGNTVIVVEHDEETIRSADYIIDMGPGPGERGGEVVFTGSPDALMKTEHSLTGQYLSGRKIIPFPKQRRPVEGKYLVLRGAKANNLKNIDVKIPLGVFTCITGVSGSGKSTLIIDTLYCLLAQQLYRLQQRRVSVQGIEGLEYVDKVIHVDQMPIGRTPRSNPATYTGVFQPIRDLFAQLPESRMRGFMPGRFSFNVSGGRCETCHGDGVLKIEMQFLPDVYVTCEECHGKRYNRETLDVRYKGRTISDVLEMTAEEANDFFQAIPVIRQKLQTLCDVGLGYLKLGQPATTLSGGEAQRIKLARELSKRETGRSVYILDEPTTGLHFADIQRLLDVLNRLTDRGNTVIVIEHNMEVIKSADYIIDLGPEGGENGGEVIGCGTPEELLQNPVSYTGQFLKKKLNGYTNRTNDNE
;
A
#
# COMPACT_ATOMS: atom_id res chain seq x y z
N MET A 1 33.44 20.81 -12.44
CA MET A 1 32.64 21.08 -13.67
C MET A 1 31.32 21.70 -13.23
N GLU A 2 30.91 22.77 -13.91
CA GLU A 2 29.64 23.44 -13.60
C GLU A 2 28.43 22.83 -14.34
N LYS A 3 28.68 21.90 -15.25
CA LYS A 3 27.65 21.25 -16.09
C LYS A 3 27.85 19.72 -16.16
N ILE A 4 26.75 19.02 -16.39
CA ILE A 4 26.73 17.63 -16.88
C ILE A 4 26.62 17.70 -18.40
N ILE A 5 27.55 17.04 -19.11
CA ILE A 5 27.62 17.08 -20.58
C ILE A 5 27.38 15.66 -21.11
N ILE A 6 26.32 15.48 -21.88
CA ILE A 6 25.98 14.23 -22.57
C ILE A 6 26.30 14.40 -24.03
N ARG A 7 27.01 13.45 -24.64
CA ARG A 7 27.33 13.40 -26.08
C ARG A 7 26.86 12.11 -26.69
N GLY A 8 26.16 12.23 -27.82
CA GLY A 8 25.80 11.10 -28.64
C GLY A 8 24.85 10.09 -27.99
N ALA A 9 23.83 10.53 -27.26
CA ALA A 9 22.87 9.62 -26.64
C ALA A 9 21.94 8.99 -27.68
N LYS A 10 21.93 7.63 -27.72
CA LYS A 10 21.18 6.78 -28.69
C LYS A 10 20.34 5.72 -28.00
N VAL A 11 19.95 5.92 -26.75
CA VAL A 11 19.16 4.95 -25.98
C VAL A 11 17.72 4.98 -26.47
N HIS A 12 17.12 3.83 -26.75
CA HIS A 12 15.75 3.66 -27.23
C HIS A 12 15.41 4.57 -28.43
N ASN A 13 14.54 5.56 -28.25
CA ASN A 13 14.13 6.46 -29.32
C ASN A 13 14.98 7.74 -29.42
N LEU A 14 16.02 7.92 -28.60
CA LEU A 14 16.90 9.08 -28.67
C LEU A 14 17.72 9.09 -29.97
N LYS A 15 17.73 10.23 -30.68
CA LYS A 15 18.32 10.40 -31.99
C LYS A 15 19.72 11.01 -31.93
N ASN A 16 20.65 10.36 -31.26
CA ASN A 16 22.04 10.84 -31.18
C ASN A 16 22.15 12.30 -30.66
N ILE A 17 21.51 12.54 -29.53
CA ILE A 17 21.40 13.88 -28.97
C ILE A 17 22.58 14.26 -28.09
N ASP A 18 22.93 15.56 -28.15
CA ASP A 18 23.86 16.21 -27.22
C ASP A 18 23.09 17.13 -26.29
N VAL A 19 23.38 17.04 -24.96
CA VAL A 19 22.67 17.83 -23.94
C VAL A 19 23.66 18.35 -22.91
N GLU A 20 23.56 19.64 -22.56
CA GLU A 20 24.28 20.24 -21.45
C GLU A 20 23.30 20.62 -20.33
N ILE A 21 23.54 20.14 -19.12
CA ILE A 21 22.67 20.33 -17.96
C ILE A 21 23.45 21.08 -16.88
N PRO A 22 22.99 22.26 -16.43
CA PRO A 22 23.65 22.98 -15.35
C PRO A 22 23.52 22.20 -14.04
N ARG A 23 24.58 22.23 -13.20
CA ARG A 23 24.55 21.62 -11.86
C ARG A 23 23.97 22.58 -10.83
N ASN A 24 23.55 22.01 -9.69
CA ASN A 24 22.97 22.75 -8.56
C ASN A 24 21.72 23.57 -8.97
N CYS A 25 20.95 23.05 -9.89
CA CYS A 25 19.73 23.65 -10.44
C CYS A 25 18.56 22.69 -10.36
N LEU A 26 17.36 23.25 -10.36
CA LEU A 26 16.12 22.52 -10.62
C LEU A 26 15.90 22.48 -12.13
N VAL A 27 16.10 21.30 -12.73
CA VAL A 27 15.97 21.05 -14.15
C VAL A 27 14.70 20.29 -14.42
N VAL A 28 13.86 20.77 -15.35
CA VAL A 28 12.65 20.06 -15.76
C VAL A 28 12.82 19.53 -17.17
N ILE A 29 12.64 18.21 -17.34
CA ILE A 29 12.55 17.56 -18.64
C ILE A 29 11.07 17.41 -18.98
N THR A 30 10.62 18.08 -20.05
CA THR A 30 9.22 18.11 -20.50
C THR A 30 9.07 17.70 -21.95
N GLY A 31 7.84 17.65 -22.47
CA GLY A 31 7.52 17.27 -23.85
C GLY A 31 6.39 16.24 -23.94
N LEU A 32 5.97 15.87 -25.14
CA LEU A 32 4.88 14.90 -25.38
C LEU A 32 5.11 13.54 -24.73
N SER A 33 4.03 12.82 -24.42
CA SER A 33 4.13 11.42 -23.96
C SER A 33 4.84 10.59 -25.03
N GLY A 34 5.83 9.75 -24.63
CA GLY A 34 6.64 8.97 -25.57
C GLY A 34 7.73 9.76 -26.34
N SER A 35 8.02 11.03 -26.02
CA SER A 35 9.07 11.83 -26.69
C SER A 35 10.51 11.49 -26.28
N GLY A 36 10.74 10.59 -25.30
CA GLY A 36 12.08 10.19 -24.84
C GLY A 36 12.53 10.82 -23.51
N LYS A 37 11.64 11.50 -22.78
CA LYS A 37 11.93 12.14 -21.48
C LYS A 37 12.51 11.17 -20.45
N SER A 38 11.76 10.11 -20.15
CA SER A 38 12.16 9.10 -19.17
C SER A 38 13.41 8.34 -19.66
N THR A 39 13.58 8.14 -20.96
CA THR A 39 14.78 7.56 -21.56
C THR A 39 16.02 8.42 -21.28
N LEU A 40 15.93 9.74 -21.43
CA LEU A 40 17.04 10.64 -21.11
C LEU A 40 17.31 10.67 -19.59
N ALA A 41 16.27 10.77 -18.77
CA ALA A 41 16.40 10.92 -17.33
C ALA A 41 16.85 9.59 -16.63
N PHE A 42 16.16 8.48 -16.93
CA PHE A 42 16.37 7.22 -16.21
C PHE A 42 17.29 6.26 -16.96
N ASP A 43 17.00 5.96 -18.24
CA ASP A 43 17.78 4.95 -18.97
C ASP A 43 19.15 5.48 -19.43
N THR A 44 19.39 6.80 -19.37
CA THR A 44 20.66 7.43 -19.73
C THR A 44 21.38 7.98 -18.48
N LEU A 45 20.86 9.04 -17.84
CA LEU A 45 21.53 9.73 -16.74
C LEU A 45 21.60 8.89 -15.46
N TYR A 46 20.45 8.35 -15.03
CA TYR A 46 20.42 7.54 -13.81
C TYR A 46 21.20 6.23 -14.00
N ALA A 47 20.96 5.51 -15.10
CA ALA A 47 21.62 4.25 -15.36
C ALA A 47 23.14 4.38 -15.35
N GLU A 48 23.70 5.40 -16.01
CA GLU A 48 25.14 5.65 -16.03
C GLU A 48 25.68 6.13 -14.67
N GLY A 49 24.93 6.99 -13.95
CA GLY A 49 25.28 7.44 -12.61
C GLY A 49 25.33 6.31 -11.59
N GLN A 50 24.33 5.45 -11.61
CA GLN A 50 24.23 4.23 -10.79
C GLN A 50 25.38 3.27 -11.12
N ARG A 51 25.61 3.00 -12.42
CA ARG A 51 26.68 2.13 -12.89
C ARG A 51 28.04 2.55 -12.36
N ARG A 52 28.39 3.85 -12.53
CA ARG A 52 29.68 4.39 -12.04
C ARG A 52 29.79 4.33 -10.51
N TYR A 53 28.71 4.58 -9.79
CA TYR A 53 28.68 4.43 -8.33
C TYR A 53 28.94 2.99 -7.92
N VAL A 54 28.24 2.01 -8.51
CA VAL A 54 28.43 0.58 -8.23
C VAL A 54 29.85 0.13 -8.59
N GLU A 55 30.43 0.58 -9.71
CA GLU A 55 31.79 0.28 -10.09
C GLU A 55 32.85 0.80 -9.10
N SER A 56 32.57 1.90 -8.40
CA SER A 56 33.45 2.46 -7.37
C SER A 56 33.48 1.63 -6.08
N LEU A 57 32.52 0.74 -5.87
CA LEU A 57 32.43 -0.10 -4.68
C LEU A 57 33.34 -1.33 -4.74
N SER A 58 33.57 -1.95 -3.58
CA SER A 58 34.35 -3.19 -3.50
C SER A 58 33.72 -4.33 -4.32
N ALA A 59 34.54 -5.29 -4.79
CA ALA A 59 34.04 -6.45 -5.54
C ALA A 59 32.96 -7.24 -4.78
N TYR A 60 33.07 -7.31 -3.45
CA TYR A 60 32.07 -7.95 -2.59
C TYR A 60 30.74 -7.19 -2.60
N ALA A 61 30.75 -5.87 -2.43
CA ALA A 61 29.53 -5.06 -2.45
C ALA A 61 28.85 -5.08 -3.82
N ARG A 62 29.60 -5.14 -4.92
CA ARG A 62 29.06 -5.24 -6.29
C ARG A 62 28.25 -6.51 -6.55
N GLN A 63 28.51 -7.61 -5.84
CA GLN A 63 27.76 -8.86 -5.98
C GLN A 63 26.30 -8.77 -5.47
N PHE A 64 26.02 -7.80 -4.61
CA PHE A 64 24.70 -7.60 -4.01
C PHE A 64 23.90 -6.45 -4.62
N LEU A 65 24.48 -5.72 -5.57
CA LEU A 65 23.86 -4.57 -6.21
C LEU A 65 23.58 -4.86 -7.69
N GLU A 66 22.42 -4.42 -8.12
CA GLU A 66 21.99 -4.52 -9.52
C GLU A 66 22.96 -3.72 -10.41
N GLN A 67 23.60 -4.38 -11.35
CA GLN A 67 24.44 -3.70 -12.35
C GLN A 67 23.53 -3.25 -13.50
N MET A 68 23.41 -1.94 -13.65
CA MET A 68 22.76 -1.34 -14.81
C MET A 68 23.58 -1.58 -16.08
N GLU A 69 22.91 -1.85 -17.19
CA GLU A 69 23.57 -1.93 -18.49
C GLU A 69 24.16 -0.55 -18.84
N ARG A 70 25.27 -0.57 -19.56
CA ARG A 70 25.89 0.66 -20.04
C ARG A 70 24.94 1.37 -21.01
N ALA A 71 24.60 2.61 -20.72
CA ALA A 71 23.80 3.43 -21.61
C ALA A 71 24.51 3.58 -22.98
N ASN A 72 23.74 3.52 -24.06
CA ASN A 72 24.28 3.72 -25.41
C ASN A 72 24.50 5.22 -25.65
N VAL A 73 25.66 5.71 -25.16
CA VAL A 73 26.13 7.11 -25.27
C VAL A 73 27.59 7.15 -25.62
N GLU A 74 28.03 8.18 -26.32
CA GLU A 74 29.45 8.36 -26.61
C GLU A 74 30.23 8.75 -25.35
N SER A 75 29.74 9.74 -24.60
CA SER A 75 30.31 10.13 -23.30
C SER A 75 29.32 10.87 -22.43
N ILE A 76 29.51 10.75 -21.10
CA ILE A 76 28.85 11.62 -20.10
C ILE A 76 29.91 12.14 -19.13
N GLU A 77 30.04 13.46 -19.06
CA GLU A 77 30.99 14.14 -18.17
C GLU A 77 30.25 14.90 -17.05
N GLY A 78 30.91 15.13 -15.91
CA GLY A 78 30.36 15.92 -14.80
C GLY A 78 29.25 15.23 -13.99
N LEU A 79 29.03 13.93 -14.16
CA LEU A 79 27.94 13.18 -13.50
C LEU A 79 28.28 12.95 -12.02
N SER A 80 27.35 13.32 -11.14
CA SER A 80 27.38 13.00 -9.70
C SER A 80 26.73 11.64 -9.41
N PRO A 81 26.92 11.06 -8.22
CA PRO A 81 26.12 9.93 -7.76
C PRO A 81 24.63 10.24 -7.93
N ALA A 82 23.89 9.33 -8.57
CA ALA A 82 22.51 9.55 -8.95
C ALA A 82 21.54 8.75 -8.06
N ILE A 83 20.47 9.38 -7.64
CA ILE A 83 19.36 8.77 -6.88
C ILE A 83 18.08 8.96 -7.68
N ALA A 84 17.44 7.84 -8.04
CA ALA A 84 16.16 7.85 -8.72
C ALA A 84 14.99 7.69 -7.74
N ILE A 85 13.95 8.50 -7.94
CA ILE A 85 12.68 8.42 -7.21
C ILE A 85 11.57 8.20 -8.24
N ASP A 86 11.33 6.94 -8.56
CA ASP A 86 10.33 6.51 -9.54
C ASP A 86 8.96 6.23 -8.89
N GLN A 87 7.94 6.03 -9.75
CA GLN A 87 6.56 5.73 -9.34
C GLN A 87 6.33 4.25 -9.02
N ARG A 88 7.34 3.39 -9.13
CA ARG A 88 7.17 1.97 -8.87
C ARG A 88 6.67 1.78 -7.43
N GLY A 89 5.58 1.02 -7.29
CA GLY A 89 5.00 0.73 -5.98
C GLY A 89 6.03 0.17 -5.02
N MET A 90 5.89 0.51 -3.73
CA MET A 90 6.71 -0.08 -2.68
C MET A 90 6.50 -1.60 -2.62
N SER A 91 7.44 -2.28 -1.99
CA SER A 91 7.38 -3.72 -1.75
C SER A 91 5.98 -4.14 -1.27
N ARG A 92 5.42 -5.18 -1.90
CA ARG A 92 4.15 -5.80 -1.48
C ARG A 92 4.26 -6.58 -0.17
N ASN A 93 5.36 -6.44 0.55
CA ASN A 93 5.53 -7.11 1.84
C ASN A 93 4.51 -6.56 2.84
N PRO A 94 3.59 -7.39 3.37
CA PRO A 94 2.54 -6.95 4.30
C PRO A 94 3.10 -6.48 5.65
N ARG A 95 4.38 -6.72 5.92
CA ARG A 95 5.06 -6.24 7.12
C ARG A 95 5.65 -4.83 6.95
N SER A 96 5.75 -4.31 5.73
CA SER A 96 6.23 -2.95 5.50
C SER A 96 5.12 -1.94 5.85
N THR A 97 5.47 -0.95 6.67
CA THR A 97 4.58 0.16 7.05
C THR A 97 5.23 1.50 6.70
N VAL A 98 4.44 2.57 6.68
CA VAL A 98 4.98 3.93 6.52
C VAL A 98 6.12 4.18 7.49
N GLY A 99 5.93 3.88 8.78
CA GLY A 99 6.97 4.06 9.81
C GLY A 99 8.25 3.26 9.59
N THR A 100 8.16 2.04 9.02
CA THR A 100 9.37 1.23 8.74
C THR A 100 10.11 1.70 7.49
N VAL A 101 9.39 2.15 6.47
CA VAL A 101 9.99 2.65 5.22
C VAL A 101 10.68 3.99 5.43
N THR A 102 10.13 4.83 6.31
CA THR A 102 10.72 6.13 6.68
C THR A 102 11.77 6.03 7.78
N GLU A 103 12.09 4.81 8.26
CA GLU A 103 12.98 4.55 9.40
C GLU A 103 12.50 5.15 10.73
N ILE A 104 11.38 5.90 10.74
CA ILE A 104 10.83 6.50 11.97
C ILE A 104 10.56 5.43 13.03
N TYR A 105 10.07 4.26 12.60
CA TYR A 105 9.78 3.16 13.51
C TYR A 105 11.04 2.62 14.21
N ASP A 106 12.19 2.63 13.55
CA ASP A 106 13.46 2.19 14.14
C ASP A 106 13.93 3.14 15.26
N TYR A 107 13.79 4.45 15.03
CA TYR A 107 14.04 5.45 16.07
C TYR A 107 13.01 5.38 17.20
N LEU A 108 11.72 5.14 16.92
CA LEU A 108 10.71 4.93 17.95
C LEU A 108 11.03 3.72 18.82
N ARG A 109 11.44 2.58 18.23
CA ARG A 109 11.85 1.40 18.99
C ARG A 109 13.03 1.72 19.93
N LEU A 110 13.99 2.50 19.46
CA LEU A 110 15.13 2.94 20.28
C LEU A 110 14.65 3.87 21.40
N LEU A 111 13.80 4.83 21.10
CA LEU A 111 13.22 5.76 22.08
C LEU A 111 12.50 5.01 23.21
N PHE A 112 11.56 4.12 22.85
CA PHE A 112 10.79 3.33 23.81
C PHE A 112 11.65 2.39 24.65
N ALA A 113 12.73 1.85 24.07
CA ALA A 113 13.66 1.01 24.83
C ALA A 113 14.52 1.80 25.81
N ARG A 114 14.78 3.08 25.56
CA ARG A 114 15.70 3.90 26.38
C ARG A 114 15.00 4.75 27.43
N ILE A 115 13.81 5.27 27.12
CA ILE A 115 13.07 6.17 28.02
C ILE A 115 11.64 5.69 28.33
N GLY A 116 11.24 4.53 27.81
CA GLY A 116 9.92 3.98 28.04
C GLY A 116 9.71 3.58 29.50
N GLU A 117 8.54 3.92 30.03
CA GLU A 117 8.10 3.58 31.37
C GLU A 117 7.27 2.30 31.32
N PRO A 118 7.75 1.18 31.91
CA PRO A 118 7.02 -0.06 31.89
C PRO A 118 5.88 -0.09 32.92
N PHE A 119 4.72 -0.57 32.49
CA PHE A 119 3.56 -0.85 33.31
C PHE A 119 3.27 -2.36 33.29
N CYS A 120 2.64 -2.86 34.32
CA CYS A 120 2.25 -4.26 34.37
C CYS A 120 1.13 -4.56 33.37
N PRO A 121 1.28 -5.54 32.46
CA PRO A 121 0.24 -5.88 31.48
C PRO A 121 -1.02 -6.49 32.12
N HIS A 122 -0.95 -6.96 33.38
CA HIS A 122 -2.05 -7.61 34.09
C HIS A 122 -2.81 -6.64 35.02
N CYS A 123 -2.11 -5.83 35.79
CA CYS A 123 -2.73 -4.96 36.82
C CYS A 123 -2.56 -3.45 36.51
N GLY A 124 -1.81 -3.08 35.48
CA GLY A 124 -1.62 -1.67 35.11
C GLY A 124 -0.70 -0.86 36.04
N SER A 125 -0.14 -1.46 37.09
CA SER A 125 0.75 -0.76 38.02
C SER A 125 2.08 -0.40 37.38
N PRO A 126 2.67 0.77 37.69
CA PRO A 126 3.98 1.14 37.18
C PRO A 126 5.06 0.19 37.72
N ILE A 127 6.02 -0.15 36.88
CA ILE A 127 7.14 -1.04 37.21
C ILE A 127 8.41 -0.21 37.14
N SER A 128 9.17 -0.18 38.27
CA SER A 128 10.47 0.49 38.31
C SER A 128 11.56 -0.48 38.76
N SER A 129 12.75 -0.35 38.18
CA SER A 129 13.94 -0.99 38.69
C SER A 129 14.70 -0.01 39.58
N GLN A 130 15.23 -0.48 40.69
CA GLN A 130 16.04 0.31 41.61
C GLN A 130 17.39 -0.37 41.80
N SER A 131 18.47 0.39 41.73
CA SER A 131 19.79 -0.11 42.07
C SER A 131 19.91 -0.34 43.57
N LEU A 132 20.79 -1.26 44.00
CA LEU A 132 21.08 -1.48 45.43
C LEU A 132 21.41 -0.19 46.17
N GLN A 133 22.19 0.69 45.54
CA GLN A 133 22.52 2.01 46.08
C GLN A 133 21.26 2.87 46.31
N GLN A 134 20.32 2.92 45.34
CA GLN A 134 19.08 3.67 45.50
C GLN A 134 18.18 3.09 46.59
N MET A 135 18.13 1.74 46.75
CA MET A 135 17.43 1.07 47.82
C MET A 135 18.05 1.45 49.17
N THR A 136 19.37 1.38 49.28
CA THR A 136 20.14 1.77 50.47
C THR A 136 19.90 3.23 50.86
N GLU A 137 20.02 4.17 49.90
CA GLU A 137 19.73 5.59 50.13
C GLU A 137 18.29 5.83 50.60
N THR A 138 17.32 5.11 49.99
CA THR A 138 15.92 5.21 50.41
C THR A 138 15.70 4.77 51.85
N LEU A 139 16.36 3.69 52.27
CA LEU A 139 16.26 3.18 53.64
C LEU A 139 17.01 4.11 54.64
N LEU A 140 18.12 4.70 54.25
CA LEU A 140 18.89 5.62 55.10
C LEU A 140 18.19 6.97 55.35
N ARG A 141 17.24 7.36 54.49
CA ARG A 141 16.38 8.56 54.66
C ARG A 141 15.31 8.37 55.79
N LEU A 142 15.13 7.16 56.27
CA LEU A 142 14.22 6.89 57.36
C LEU A 142 14.77 7.43 58.69
N PRO A 143 13.94 7.76 59.70
CA PRO A 143 14.39 8.24 60.99
C PRO A 143 15.40 7.32 61.65
N LYS A 144 16.44 7.87 62.26
CA LYS A 144 17.42 7.08 63.04
C LYS A 144 16.72 6.27 64.13
N GLY A 145 17.11 5.03 64.28
CA GLY A 145 16.50 4.08 65.24
C GLY A 145 15.35 3.23 64.66
N THR A 146 14.84 3.50 63.42
CA THR A 146 13.78 2.71 62.81
C THR A 146 14.22 1.27 62.62
N PRO A 147 13.49 0.28 63.20
CA PRO A 147 13.77 -1.15 63.01
C PRO A 147 13.35 -1.59 61.60
N LEU A 148 14.27 -2.26 60.91
CA LEU A 148 14.06 -2.81 59.56
C LEU A 148 14.23 -4.32 59.60
N THR A 149 13.34 -5.04 58.94
CA THR A 149 13.51 -6.46 58.61
C THR A 149 13.64 -6.59 57.10
N ILE A 150 14.80 -7.05 56.63
CA ILE A 150 15.08 -7.31 55.24
C ILE A 150 14.71 -8.76 54.91
N LEU A 151 13.83 -8.93 53.95
CA LEU A 151 13.23 -10.20 53.56
C LEU A 151 13.48 -10.47 52.07
N SER A 152 13.71 -11.72 51.76
CA SER A 152 13.80 -12.20 50.38
C SER A 152 12.60 -13.08 50.03
N PRO A 153 11.66 -12.64 49.18
CA PRO A 153 10.48 -13.40 48.80
C PRO A 153 10.82 -14.45 47.71
N ILE A 154 11.11 -15.70 48.15
CA ILE A 154 11.49 -16.79 47.25
C ILE A 154 10.29 -17.50 46.61
N VAL A 155 9.15 -17.57 47.32
CA VAL A 155 7.89 -18.16 46.81
C VAL A 155 6.77 -17.15 46.96
N ARG A 156 6.03 -16.90 45.87
CA ARG A 156 4.92 -15.94 45.86
C ARG A 156 3.67 -16.58 45.28
N GLY A 157 2.77 -17.00 46.16
CA GLY A 157 1.46 -17.49 45.74
C GLY A 157 1.50 -18.70 44.83
N LYS A 158 2.48 -19.59 44.92
CA LYS A 158 2.60 -20.82 44.15
C LYS A 158 2.30 -22.05 44.97
N LYS A 159 1.71 -23.09 44.32
CA LYS A 159 1.48 -24.38 44.95
C LYS A 159 2.77 -25.20 45.01
N GLY A 160 3.02 -25.90 46.10
CA GLY A 160 4.19 -26.76 46.22
C GLY A 160 4.53 -27.10 47.69
N GLU A 161 5.36 -28.11 47.92
CA GLU A 161 5.82 -28.52 49.25
C GLU A 161 7.12 -27.80 49.70
N TYR A 162 7.92 -27.32 48.77
CA TYR A 162 9.16 -26.53 48.92
C TYR A 162 10.19 -27.12 49.86
N ARG A 163 10.23 -28.44 50.04
CA ARG A 163 11.18 -29.08 50.99
C ARG A 163 12.63 -28.87 50.57
N LYS A 164 12.93 -28.98 49.28
CA LYS A 164 14.30 -28.81 48.77
C LYS A 164 14.80 -27.39 49.01
N GLU A 165 13.99 -26.42 48.66
CA GLU A 165 14.31 -25.00 48.83
C GLU A 165 14.53 -24.64 50.31
N LEU A 166 13.71 -25.15 51.22
CA LEU A 166 13.88 -24.94 52.65
C LEU A 166 15.13 -25.63 53.21
N GLU A 167 15.49 -26.82 52.70
CA GLU A 167 16.75 -27.51 53.08
C GLU A 167 17.98 -26.77 52.53
N GLU A 168 17.93 -26.25 51.31
CA GLU A 168 19.01 -25.43 50.73
C GLU A 168 19.23 -24.17 51.55
N LEU A 169 18.19 -23.42 51.92
CA LEU A 169 18.28 -22.25 52.80
C LEU A 169 18.90 -22.57 54.16
N ARG A 170 18.60 -23.72 54.71
CA ARG A 170 19.19 -24.19 55.98
C ARG A 170 20.69 -24.48 55.82
N ARG A 171 21.12 -25.05 54.70
CA ARG A 171 22.54 -25.29 54.38
C ARG A 171 23.30 -23.98 54.18
N ASP A 172 22.64 -22.98 53.56
CA ASP A 172 23.22 -21.65 53.36
C ASP A 172 23.29 -20.80 54.62
N GLY A 173 22.80 -21.31 55.77
CA GLY A 173 22.95 -20.72 57.11
C GLY A 173 21.84 -19.73 57.47
N PHE A 174 20.72 -19.70 56.73
CA PHE A 174 19.56 -18.92 57.15
C PHE A 174 18.83 -19.62 58.31
N VAL A 175 18.35 -18.78 59.26
CA VAL A 175 17.76 -19.29 60.51
C VAL A 175 16.23 -19.18 60.45
N ARG A 176 15.67 -18.17 59.81
CA ARG A 176 14.22 -17.89 59.90
C ARG A 176 13.60 -17.63 58.53
N VAL A 177 12.40 -18.12 58.36
CA VAL A 177 11.53 -17.87 57.21
C VAL A 177 10.17 -17.41 57.71
N ARG A 178 9.49 -16.63 56.88
CA ARG A 178 8.08 -16.34 57.09
C ARG A 178 7.27 -17.09 56.04
N ILE A 179 6.36 -17.91 56.45
CA ILE A 179 5.51 -18.74 55.62
C ILE A 179 4.06 -18.35 55.88
N ASP A 180 3.35 -17.94 54.83
CA ASP A 180 1.94 -17.51 54.90
C ASP A 180 1.68 -16.49 56.01
N GLY A 181 2.63 -15.53 56.20
CA GLY A 181 2.59 -14.48 57.20
C GLY A 181 3.10 -14.89 58.57
N GLN A 182 3.36 -16.18 58.87
CA GLN A 182 3.86 -16.66 60.16
C GLN A 182 5.36 -16.91 60.14
N MET A 183 6.07 -16.39 61.17
CA MET A 183 7.50 -16.65 61.36
C MET A 183 7.74 -18.10 61.82
N ARG A 184 8.65 -18.78 61.11
CA ARG A 184 9.08 -20.15 61.41
C ARG A 184 10.60 -20.21 61.51
N ASP A 185 11.12 -21.07 62.35
CA ASP A 185 12.53 -21.38 62.42
C ASP A 185 12.88 -22.54 61.49
N LEU A 186 13.94 -22.39 60.68
CA LEU A 186 14.38 -23.40 59.73
C LEU A 186 14.96 -24.65 60.40
N SER A 187 15.22 -24.61 61.74
CA SER A 187 15.59 -25.80 62.52
C SER A 187 14.42 -26.76 62.78
N GLU A 188 13.17 -26.26 62.69
CA GLU A 188 11.96 -27.06 62.84
C GLU A 188 11.64 -27.82 61.53
N GLU A 189 10.93 -28.97 61.65
CA GLU A 189 10.43 -29.67 60.44
C GLU A 189 9.20 -28.96 59.88
N ILE A 190 9.37 -28.28 58.74
CA ILE A 190 8.32 -27.52 58.08
C ILE A 190 7.68 -28.43 57.00
N ARG A 191 6.39 -28.73 57.14
CA ARG A 191 5.60 -29.49 56.18
C ARG A 191 4.53 -28.56 55.58
N LEU A 192 4.55 -28.38 54.26
CA LEU A 192 3.61 -27.55 53.51
C LEU A 192 2.69 -28.41 52.65
N ASP A 193 1.47 -27.94 52.47
CA ASP A 193 0.45 -28.66 51.68
C ASP A 193 0.70 -28.34 50.17
N LYS A 194 1.01 -29.38 49.38
CA LYS A 194 1.30 -29.28 47.97
C LYS A 194 0.17 -28.65 47.12
N ASN A 195 -1.08 -28.68 47.61
CA ASN A 195 -2.25 -28.19 46.90
C ASN A 195 -2.63 -26.76 47.26
N LYS A 196 -2.01 -26.17 48.30
CA LYS A 196 -2.23 -24.76 48.67
C LYS A 196 -1.20 -23.85 48.09
N HIS A 197 -1.61 -22.59 47.91
CA HIS A 197 -0.70 -21.51 47.55
C HIS A 197 0.04 -21.03 48.79
N HIS A 198 1.37 -20.92 48.68
CA HIS A 198 2.22 -20.53 49.76
C HIS A 198 3.00 -19.25 49.40
N GLU A 199 3.24 -18.42 50.41
CA GLU A 199 4.17 -17.30 50.36
C GLU A 199 5.32 -17.60 51.30
N ILE A 200 6.58 -17.58 50.79
CA ILE A 200 7.78 -17.85 51.61
C ILE A 200 8.75 -16.70 51.45
N ASP A 201 8.98 -15.96 52.54
CA ASP A 201 9.96 -14.91 52.65
C ASP A 201 11.11 -15.37 53.57
N VAL A 202 12.34 -15.31 53.08
CA VAL A 202 13.54 -15.57 53.91
C VAL A 202 13.91 -14.31 54.68
N VAL A 203 14.10 -14.40 55.99
CA VAL A 203 14.62 -13.29 56.80
C VAL A 203 16.13 -13.22 56.63
N VAL A 204 16.58 -12.23 55.89
CA VAL A 204 18.02 -12.03 55.61
C VAL A 204 18.71 -11.29 56.75
N ASP A 205 18.14 -10.17 57.19
CA ASP A 205 18.69 -9.39 58.27
C ASP A 205 17.61 -8.63 59.06
N ARG A 206 17.91 -8.34 60.36
CA ARG A 206 17.13 -7.44 61.21
C ARG A 206 18.06 -6.40 61.78
N LEU A 207 17.86 -5.14 61.39
CA LEU A 207 18.74 -4.06 61.77
C LEU A 207 17.94 -2.78 62.03
N ALA A 208 18.58 -1.80 62.68
CA ALA A 208 18.02 -0.46 62.84
C ALA A 208 18.83 0.54 62.05
N VAL A 209 18.17 1.58 61.54
CA VAL A 209 18.82 2.68 60.79
C VAL A 209 19.68 3.45 61.74
N LYS A 210 21.02 3.36 61.61
CA LYS A 210 22.05 4.07 62.43
C LYS A 210 23.10 4.66 61.52
N GLU A 211 23.84 5.64 62.04
CA GLU A 211 25.04 6.18 61.41
C GLU A 211 26.04 5.03 61.19
N GLY A 212 26.57 4.87 59.96
CA GLY A 212 27.49 3.77 59.59
C GLY A 212 26.83 2.44 59.24
N ALA A 213 25.50 2.34 59.24
CA ALA A 213 24.78 1.10 58.83
C ALA A 213 24.73 0.88 57.30
N GLU A 214 25.23 1.85 56.49
CA GLU A 214 25.12 1.82 55.03
C GLU A 214 25.68 0.54 54.41
N LYS A 215 26.90 0.14 54.82
CA LYS A 215 27.51 -1.10 54.30
C LYS A 215 26.70 -2.33 54.65
N ARG A 216 26.24 -2.46 55.88
CA ARG A 216 25.43 -3.63 56.32
C ARG A 216 24.08 -3.68 55.62
N ILE A 217 23.42 -2.53 55.42
CA ILE A 217 22.16 -2.46 54.70
C ILE A 217 22.40 -2.90 53.24
N ASN A 218 23.46 -2.39 52.57
CA ASN A 218 23.79 -2.75 51.21
C ASN A 218 24.10 -4.24 51.05
N ASP A 219 24.92 -4.81 51.91
CA ASP A 219 25.27 -6.25 51.91
C ASP A 219 24.03 -7.11 52.12
N SER A 220 23.14 -6.73 53.09
CA SER A 220 21.90 -7.46 53.35
C SER A 220 20.90 -7.35 52.15
N LEU A 221 20.81 -6.20 51.48
CA LEU A 221 20.02 -6.01 50.29
C LEU A 221 20.56 -6.83 49.09
N GLU A 222 21.90 -6.91 48.98
CA GLU A 222 22.55 -7.72 47.95
C GLU A 222 22.22 -9.21 48.11
N ILE A 223 22.38 -9.75 49.33
CA ILE A 223 22.04 -11.14 49.67
C ILE A 223 20.55 -11.40 49.42
N ALA A 224 19.66 -10.50 49.86
CA ALA A 224 18.22 -10.65 49.68
C ALA A 224 17.82 -10.62 48.20
N SER A 225 18.46 -9.74 47.42
CA SER A 225 18.24 -9.62 45.97
C SER A 225 18.71 -10.85 45.22
N HIS A 226 19.85 -11.42 45.60
CA HIS A 226 20.39 -12.62 44.94
C HIS A 226 19.48 -13.82 45.16
N LEU A 227 18.97 -14.05 46.37
CA LEU A 227 18.09 -15.16 46.72
C LEU A 227 16.74 -15.13 46.00
N SER A 228 16.18 -13.95 45.79
CA SER A 228 14.85 -13.79 45.19
C SER A 228 14.89 -13.31 43.72
N GLU A 229 16.03 -13.46 43.07
CA GLU A 229 16.26 -13.04 41.69
C GLU A 229 15.97 -11.55 41.43
N GLY A 230 16.31 -10.67 42.37
CA GLY A 230 16.27 -9.20 42.20
C GLY A 230 15.14 -8.50 42.94
N ILE A 231 14.37 -9.17 43.79
CA ILE A 231 13.30 -8.53 44.60
C ILE A 231 13.60 -8.62 46.08
N VAL A 232 13.49 -7.46 46.75
CA VAL A 232 13.71 -7.36 48.18
C VAL A 232 12.46 -6.76 48.86
N LYS A 233 12.05 -7.33 49.97
CA LYS A 233 10.95 -6.83 50.78
C LYS A 233 11.52 -6.32 52.12
N VAL A 234 11.20 -5.09 52.45
CA VAL A 234 11.67 -4.45 53.68
C VAL A 234 10.46 -4.09 54.54
N GLU A 235 10.42 -4.60 55.76
CA GLU A 235 9.37 -4.30 56.70
C GLU A 235 9.83 -3.35 57.77
N ARG A 236 8.90 -2.49 58.17
CA ARG A 236 9.00 -1.57 59.29
C ARG A 236 7.87 -1.91 60.28
N GLU A 237 8.14 -1.86 61.55
CA GLU A 237 7.12 -2.07 62.58
C GLU A 237 5.96 -1.06 62.41
N GLY A 238 4.73 -1.54 62.30
CA GLY A 238 3.54 -0.68 62.14
C GLY A 238 3.30 -0.09 60.75
N SER A 239 4.06 -0.48 59.73
CA SER A 239 3.89 0.02 58.36
C SER A 239 3.76 -1.13 57.35
N ALA A 240 3.08 -0.88 56.24
CA ALA A 240 3.07 -1.84 55.13
C ALA A 240 4.48 -2.10 54.59
N PRO A 241 4.80 -3.34 54.18
CA PRO A 241 6.11 -3.70 53.63
C PRO A 241 6.45 -2.90 52.38
N THR A 242 7.67 -2.35 52.32
CA THR A 242 8.20 -1.71 51.14
C THR A 242 8.89 -2.78 50.28
N ILE A 243 8.49 -2.92 49.02
CA ILE A 243 9.09 -3.88 48.08
C ILE A 243 9.97 -3.12 47.12
N PHE A 244 11.21 -3.55 46.96
CA PHE A 244 12.18 -3.04 46.00
C PHE A 244 12.44 -4.11 44.92
N SER A 245 12.75 -3.70 43.74
CA SER A 245 13.13 -4.62 42.65
C SER A 245 14.31 -4.08 41.87
N GLN A 246 15.34 -4.91 41.66
CA GLN A 246 16.43 -4.63 40.72
C GLN A 246 16.04 -4.94 39.28
N LYS A 247 15.11 -5.85 39.09
CA LYS A 247 14.55 -6.16 37.75
C LYS A 247 13.23 -5.39 37.55
N PHE A 248 12.83 -5.19 36.33
CA PHE A 248 11.53 -4.62 35.99
C PHE A 248 10.40 -5.64 36.31
N SER A 249 10.05 -5.75 37.58
CA SER A 249 9.07 -6.70 38.09
C SER A 249 7.90 -6.01 38.78
N CYS A 250 6.68 -6.52 38.51
CA CYS A 250 5.47 -6.01 39.16
C CYS A 250 5.39 -6.53 40.60
N ILE A 251 5.24 -5.62 41.51
CA ILE A 251 5.17 -5.91 42.95
C ILE A 251 3.87 -6.64 43.30
N GLN A 252 2.77 -6.36 42.57
CA GLN A 252 1.43 -6.93 42.92
C GLN A 252 1.21 -8.33 42.37
N CYS A 253 1.56 -8.56 41.09
CA CYS A 253 1.25 -9.84 40.42
C CYS A 253 2.49 -10.68 40.05
N GLY A 254 3.70 -10.22 40.36
CA GLY A 254 4.95 -10.96 40.13
C GLY A 254 5.40 -11.03 38.66
N PHE A 255 4.73 -10.32 37.74
CA PHE A 255 5.15 -10.26 36.34
C PHE A 255 6.50 -9.55 36.23
N SER A 256 7.43 -10.13 35.48
CA SER A 256 8.76 -9.55 35.25
C SER A 256 8.98 -9.36 33.78
N PHE A 257 9.45 -8.16 33.38
CA PHE A 257 9.95 -7.94 32.02
C PHE A 257 11.33 -8.58 31.86
N PRO A 258 11.62 -9.21 30.73
CA PRO A 258 12.99 -9.43 30.30
C PRO A 258 13.69 -8.09 30.10
N GLU A 259 14.98 -8.13 29.75
CA GLU A 259 15.69 -6.90 29.39
C GLU A 259 14.93 -6.14 28.26
N ILE A 260 14.64 -4.84 28.51
CA ILE A 260 13.93 -3.99 27.57
C ILE A 260 14.89 -3.56 26.48
N THR A 261 14.80 -4.20 25.32
CA THR A 261 15.66 -3.94 24.15
C THR A 261 14.84 -3.42 22.97
N PRO A 262 15.46 -2.72 21.98
CA PRO A 262 14.74 -2.29 20.79
C PRO A 262 14.13 -3.44 19.98
N ARG A 263 14.63 -4.67 20.11
CA ARG A 263 14.07 -5.88 19.46
C ARG A 263 12.70 -6.27 19.99
N MET A 264 12.40 -5.95 21.25
CA MET A 264 11.06 -6.18 21.84
C MET A 264 9.97 -5.38 21.14
N PHE A 265 10.30 -4.20 20.62
CA PHE A 265 9.35 -3.34 19.93
C PHE A 265 9.24 -3.66 18.42
N SER A 266 9.93 -4.68 17.92
CA SER A 266 9.87 -5.08 16.52
C SER A 266 8.82 -6.14 16.29
N PHE A 267 7.82 -5.85 15.45
CA PHE A 267 6.84 -6.84 15.00
C PHE A 267 7.41 -7.86 13.99
N ASN A 268 8.66 -7.65 13.53
CA ASN A 268 9.40 -8.62 12.71
C ASN A 268 10.29 -9.56 13.56
N SER A 269 10.35 -9.33 14.88
CA SER A 269 11.11 -10.17 15.81
C SER A 269 10.16 -11.03 16.66
N PRO A 270 10.46 -12.32 16.87
CA PRO A 270 9.66 -13.16 17.76
C PRO A 270 9.54 -12.64 19.21
N GLN A 271 10.48 -11.77 19.63
CA GLN A 271 10.44 -11.14 20.96
C GLN A 271 9.27 -10.16 21.10
N GLY A 272 8.93 -9.41 20.01
CA GLY A 272 7.90 -8.37 20.03
C GLY A 272 6.62 -8.73 19.28
N ALA A 273 6.70 -9.60 18.28
CA ALA A 273 5.58 -9.94 17.42
C ALA A 273 4.46 -10.65 18.18
N CYS A 274 3.22 -10.28 17.88
CA CYS A 274 2.05 -11.03 18.35
C CYS A 274 2.14 -12.48 17.83
N PRO A 275 2.05 -13.49 18.71
CA PRO A 275 2.22 -14.90 18.32
C PRO A 275 1.10 -15.39 17.40
N SER A 276 -0.12 -14.87 17.54
CA SER A 276 -1.28 -15.27 16.75
C SER A 276 -1.24 -14.85 15.28
N CYS A 277 -0.70 -13.66 14.98
CA CYS A 277 -0.59 -13.14 13.61
C CYS A 277 0.87 -13.03 13.15
N SER A 278 1.82 -13.52 13.94
CA SER A 278 3.27 -13.43 13.62
C SER A 278 3.72 -12.02 13.19
N GLY A 279 3.14 -10.98 13.80
CA GLY A 279 3.46 -9.58 13.53
C GLY A 279 2.77 -8.98 12.30
N LEU A 280 1.83 -9.66 11.67
CA LEU A 280 1.08 -9.14 10.53
C LEU A 280 -0.01 -8.12 10.92
N GLY A 281 -0.54 -8.22 12.15
CA GLY A 281 -1.65 -7.38 12.64
C GLY A 281 -3.02 -7.81 12.14
N THR A 282 -3.07 -8.66 11.13
CA THR A 282 -4.30 -9.17 10.52
C THR A 282 -4.29 -10.68 10.43
N LYS A 283 -5.47 -11.29 10.33
CA LYS A 283 -5.66 -12.69 10.01
C LYS A 283 -6.59 -12.83 8.82
N ARG A 284 -6.27 -13.76 7.93
CA ARG A 284 -7.21 -14.23 6.91
C ARG A 284 -8.20 -15.18 7.58
N TYR A 285 -9.46 -15.08 7.22
CA TYR A 285 -10.52 -15.97 7.67
C TYR A 285 -11.52 -16.19 6.56
N PHE A 286 -12.20 -17.32 6.57
CA PHE A 286 -13.30 -17.60 5.67
C PHE A 286 -14.53 -16.82 6.11
N ASP A 287 -15.02 -15.93 5.24
CA ASP A 287 -16.12 -15.02 5.55
C ASP A 287 -17.46 -15.69 5.32
N PRO A 288 -18.31 -15.86 6.35
CA PRO A 288 -19.64 -16.42 6.19
C PRO A 288 -20.51 -15.72 5.15
N ASP A 289 -20.35 -14.38 4.98
CA ASP A 289 -21.11 -13.61 4.00
C ASP A 289 -20.67 -13.89 2.55
N LEU A 290 -19.40 -14.30 2.34
CA LEU A 290 -18.89 -14.75 1.05
C LEU A 290 -19.26 -16.22 0.75
N ILE A 291 -19.40 -17.03 1.79
CA ILE A 291 -19.82 -18.44 1.70
C ILE A 291 -21.32 -18.52 1.39
N VAL A 292 -22.14 -17.64 1.99
CA VAL A 292 -23.60 -17.54 1.81
C VAL A 292 -23.95 -16.16 1.25
N PRO A 293 -23.67 -15.89 -0.02
CA PRO A 293 -23.88 -14.56 -0.61
C PRO A 293 -25.34 -14.17 -0.75
N ASP A 294 -26.20 -15.14 -1.00
CA ASP A 294 -27.66 -14.96 -1.08
C ASP A 294 -28.38 -15.83 -0.03
N PRO A 295 -28.64 -15.29 1.16
CA PRO A 295 -29.29 -16.02 2.22
C PRO A 295 -30.80 -16.26 1.96
N SER A 296 -31.36 -15.75 0.87
CA SER A 296 -32.74 -16.06 0.44
C SER A 296 -32.85 -17.42 -0.25
N LEU A 297 -31.74 -17.99 -0.72
CA LEU A 297 -31.67 -19.33 -1.28
C LEU A 297 -31.66 -20.39 -0.18
N SER A 298 -32.18 -21.55 -0.49
CA SER A 298 -32.10 -22.75 0.35
C SER A 298 -30.76 -23.50 0.11
N VAL A 299 -30.44 -24.45 0.98
CA VAL A 299 -29.24 -25.29 0.83
C VAL A 299 -29.30 -26.06 -0.50
N ASN A 300 -30.50 -26.60 -0.88
CA ASN A 300 -30.69 -27.28 -2.16
C ASN A 300 -30.59 -26.35 -3.38
N GLU A 301 -30.90 -25.08 -3.24
CA GLU A 301 -30.73 -24.07 -4.30
C GLU A 301 -29.30 -23.54 -4.41
N GLY A 302 -28.39 -23.99 -3.54
CA GLY A 302 -26.99 -23.62 -3.54
C GLY A 302 -26.64 -22.37 -2.71
N ALA A 303 -27.33 -22.16 -1.59
CA ALA A 303 -27.00 -21.09 -0.63
C ALA A 303 -25.54 -21.15 -0.16
N LEU A 304 -24.98 -22.35 0.03
CA LEU A 304 -23.59 -22.58 0.40
C LEU A 304 -22.73 -22.73 -0.86
N LEU A 305 -22.19 -21.62 -1.32
CA LEU A 305 -21.52 -21.53 -2.62
C LEU A 305 -20.34 -22.50 -2.80
N PRO A 306 -19.44 -22.74 -1.81
CA PRO A 306 -18.35 -23.71 -1.94
C PRO A 306 -18.81 -25.14 -2.24
N TRP A 307 -20.07 -25.45 -1.96
CA TRP A 307 -20.66 -26.77 -2.17
C TRP A 307 -21.54 -26.84 -3.42
N LYS A 308 -21.89 -25.73 -4.06
CA LYS A 308 -22.79 -25.66 -5.23
C LYS A 308 -22.33 -26.53 -6.39
N GLU A 309 -21.02 -26.59 -6.65
CA GLU A 309 -20.46 -27.43 -7.73
C GLU A 309 -20.11 -28.86 -7.27
N LYS A 310 -20.15 -29.12 -5.95
CA LYS A 310 -19.78 -30.40 -5.34
C LYS A 310 -21.00 -31.28 -4.99
N GLU A 311 -22.17 -31.07 -5.58
CA GLU A 311 -23.33 -31.93 -5.43
C GLU A 311 -23.09 -33.38 -5.95
N GLY A 312 -21.98 -33.96 -5.51
CA GLY A 312 -21.63 -35.34 -5.77
C GLY A 312 -22.32 -36.31 -4.81
N ALA A 313 -22.24 -37.58 -5.16
CA ALA A 313 -22.86 -38.70 -4.43
C ALA A 313 -22.50 -38.79 -2.93
N PHE A 314 -21.60 -37.97 -2.43
CA PHE A 314 -21.10 -37.97 -1.05
C PHE A 314 -21.70 -36.89 -0.13
N LEU A 315 -21.83 -35.67 -0.62
CA LEU A 315 -22.26 -34.53 0.21
C LEU A 315 -23.78 -34.57 0.50
N ARG A 316 -24.60 -34.90 -0.51
CA ARG A 316 -26.04 -34.92 -0.36
C ARG A 316 -26.56 -35.87 0.74
N PRO A 317 -26.04 -37.12 0.87
CA PRO A 317 -26.45 -38.02 1.99
C PRO A 317 -26.06 -37.46 3.37
N ILE A 318 -24.97 -36.65 3.46
CA ILE A 318 -24.56 -36.02 4.71
C ILE A 318 -25.57 -34.92 5.07
N LEU A 319 -25.93 -34.06 4.12
CA LEU A 319 -26.89 -32.97 4.35
C LEU A 319 -28.30 -33.53 4.70
N GLU A 320 -28.75 -34.58 4.02
CA GLU A 320 -30.00 -35.28 4.34
C GLU A 320 -29.98 -35.92 5.74
N GLY A 321 -28.81 -36.47 6.15
CA GLY A 321 -28.60 -36.99 7.50
C GLY A 321 -28.66 -35.92 8.57
N LEU A 322 -28.08 -34.74 8.32
CA LEU A 322 -28.14 -33.58 9.20
C LEU A 322 -29.57 -33.06 9.35
N ALA A 323 -30.25 -32.85 8.20
CA ALA A 323 -31.64 -32.38 8.15
C ALA A 323 -32.56 -33.29 9.00
N LYS A 324 -32.37 -34.60 8.90
CA LYS A 324 -33.12 -35.57 9.69
C LYS A 324 -32.79 -35.56 11.18
N HIS A 325 -31.49 -35.40 11.52
CA HIS A 325 -31.02 -35.40 12.92
C HIS A 325 -31.46 -34.15 13.68
N TYR A 326 -31.34 -32.96 13.03
CA TYR A 326 -31.65 -31.68 13.66
C TYR A 326 -33.05 -31.14 13.31
N HIS A 327 -33.87 -31.93 12.61
CA HIS A 327 -35.27 -31.62 12.24
C HIS A 327 -35.45 -30.30 11.49
N PHE A 328 -34.65 -30.07 10.45
CA PHE A 328 -34.78 -28.93 9.55
C PHE A 328 -34.96 -29.38 8.11
N ASP A 329 -35.51 -28.50 7.26
CA ASP A 329 -35.72 -28.76 5.83
C ASP A 329 -34.63 -28.05 5.00
N LEU A 330 -34.04 -28.80 4.06
CA LEU A 330 -32.99 -28.31 3.15
C LEU A 330 -33.52 -27.31 2.09
N ASP A 331 -34.84 -27.28 1.87
CA ASP A 331 -35.53 -26.35 0.97
C ASP A 331 -35.92 -25.02 1.68
N THR A 332 -35.70 -24.93 2.98
CA THR A 332 -35.88 -23.68 3.72
C THR A 332 -34.80 -22.67 3.38
N PRO A 333 -35.14 -21.39 3.03
CA PRO A 333 -34.18 -20.32 2.83
C PRO A 333 -33.22 -20.18 4.00
N PHE A 334 -31.92 -20.00 3.73
CA PHE A 334 -30.85 -19.97 4.75
C PHE A 334 -31.14 -18.94 5.86
N ASN A 335 -31.66 -17.74 5.50
CA ASN A 335 -32.03 -16.69 6.44
C ASN A 335 -33.21 -17.05 7.35
N ARG A 336 -34.03 -18.03 6.98
CA ARG A 336 -35.17 -18.53 7.77
C ARG A 336 -34.81 -19.74 8.64
N LEU A 337 -33.66 -20.37 8.41
CA LEU A 337 -33.12 -21.39 9.31
C LEU A 337 -32.77 -20.78 10.67
N SER A 338 -32.96 -21.56 11.74
CA SER A 338 -32.55 -21.12 13.08
C SER A 338 -31.06 -20.81 13.11
N LYS A 339 -30.64 -19.88 13.97
CA LYS A 339 -29.22 -19.49 14.11
C LYS A 339 -28.33 -20.69 14.51
N SER A 340 -28.89 -21.68 15.24
CA SER A 340 -28.19 -22.91 15.56
C SER A 340 -27.90 -23.77 14.35
N ILE A 341 -28.88 -23.88 13.41
CA ILE A 341 -28.70 -24.63 12.15
C ILE A 341 -27.75 -23.90 11.20
N GLN A 342 -27.85 -22.56 11.11
CA GLN A 342 -26.91 -21.77 10.33
C GLN A 342 -25.46 -21.98 10.84
N ARG A 343 -25.27 -21.94 12.16
CA ARG A 343 -23.96 -22.20 12.80
C ARG A 343 -23.47 -23.63 12.59
N LEU A 344 -24.38 -24.62 12.69
CA LEU A 344 -24.06 -26.01 12.39
C LEU A 344 -23.53 -26.19 10.97
N LEU A 345 -24.21 -25.63 9.96
CA LEU A 345 -23.81 -25.74 8.55
C LEU A 345 -22.46 -25.06 8.30
N LEU A 346 -22.21 -23.92 8.92
CA LEU A 346 -20.96 -23.15 8.76
C LEU A 346 -19.78 -23.72 9.55
N HIS A 347 -20.00 -24.09 10.83
CA HIS A 347 -18.91 -24.43 11.76
C HIS A 347 -18.88 -25.89 12.22
N GLY A 348 -19.89 -26.70 11.84
CA GLY A 348 -19.95 -28.12 12.19
C GLY A 348 -20.66 -28.46 13.51
N SER A 349 -20.63 -29.74 13.88
CA SER A 349 -21.39 -30.29 15.02
C SER A 349 -20.67 -30.21 16.37
N GLU A 350 -19.54 -29.52 16.49
CA GLU A 350 -18.79 -29.22 17.72
C GLU A 350 -18.54 -30.47 18.58
N GLY A 351 -18.16 -31.62 17.97
CA GLY A 351 -17.86 -32.88 18.66
C GLY A 351 -19.01 -33.87 18.69
N GLU A 352 -20.23 -33.49 18.31
CA GLU A 352 -21.37 -34.44 18.26
C GLU A 352 -21.22 -35.38 17.04
N LYS A 353 -21.25 -36.69 17.29
CA LYS A 353 -21.19 -37.73 16.26
C LYS A 353 -22.58 -38.07 15.71
N ILE A 354 -22.80 -37.80 14.45
CA ILE A 354 -24.07 -37.98 13.73
C ILE A 354 -23.99 -39.22 12.86
N SER A 355 -25.12 -39.96 12.76
CA SER A 355 -25.22 -41.15 11.94
C SER A 355 -25.66 -40.84 10.50
N PHE A 356 -24.78 -41.09 9.55
CA PHE A 356 -25.03 -40.87 8.11
C PHE A 356 -25.25 -42.19 7.37
N LYS A 357 -26.18 -42.18 6.41
CA LYS A 357 -26.49 -43.36 5.58
C LYS A 357 -26.15 -43.07 4.13
N VAL A 358 -25.03 -43.60 3.65
CA VAL A 358 -24.59 -43.46 2.27
C VAL A 358 -24.95 -44.70 1.45
N LYS A 359 -25.62 -44.51 0.32
CA LYS A 359 -25.94 -45.61 -0.62
C LYS A 359 -24.73 -45.81 -1.56
N GLY A 360 -24.03 -46.93 -1.40
CA GLY A 360 -23.03 -47.43 -2.35
C GLY A 360 -23.63 -48.45 -3.32
N LYS A 361 -22.82 -48.97 -4.28
CA LYS A 361 -23.25 -49.98 -5.27
C LYS A 361 -23.92 -51.18 -4.59
N GLY A 362 -25.24 -51.11 -4.39
CA GLY A 362 -26.05 -52.21 -3.88
C GLY A 362 -26.10 -52.44 -2.35
N LYS A 363 -25.35 -51.70 -1.52
CA LYS A 363 -25.40 -51.75 -0.06
C LYS A 363 -25.41 -50.36 0.56
N SER A 364 -26.23 -50.13 1.60
CA SER A 364 -26.20 -48.92 2.39
C SER A 364 -25.22 -49.09 3.54
N HIS A 365 -24.24 -48.19 3.62
CA HIS A 365 -23.32 -48.14 4.74
C HIS A 365 -23.76 -47.05 5.72
N LEU A 366 -23.92 -47.47 6.99
CA LEU A 366 -24.15 -46.52 8.09
C LEU A 366 -22.83 -46.26 8.77
N PHE A 367 -22.42 -44.96 8.80
CA PHE A 367 -21.23 -44.55 9.54
C PHE A 367 -21.60 -43.44 10.52
N ARG A 368 -20.84 -43.30 11.58
CA ARG A 368 -21.05 -42.30 12.63
C ARG A 368 -19.82 -41.44 12.71
N GLN A 369 -20.01 -40.18 12.32
CA GLN A 369 -18.93 -39.22 12.20
C GLN A 369 -19.40 -37.82 12.67
N GLU A 370 -18.46 -37.03 13.13
CA GLU A 370 -18.66 -35.60 13.38
C GLU A 370 -18.81 -34.85 12.06
N PHE A 371 -19.72 -33.88 12.01
CA PHE A 371 -19.88 -33.03 10.85
C PHE A 371 -18.95 -31.82 10.99
N GLU A 372 -18.02 -31.69 10.07
CA GLU A 372 -16.95 -30.68 10.12
C GLU A 372 -17.47 -29.27 9.88
N GLY A 373 -18.49 -29.07 9.02
CA GLY A 373 -18.98 -27.76 8.57
C GLY A 373 -18.15 -27.18 7.40
N VAL A 374 -18.71 -26.16 6.73
CA VAL A 374 -18.10 -25.57 5.52
C VAL A 374 -16.76 -24.88 5.83
N ILE A 375 -16.73 -24.04 6.87
CA ILE A 375 -15.55 -23.23 7.20
C ILE A 375 -14.36 -24.11 7.64
N PRO A 376 -14.49 -25.04 8.60
CA PRO A 376 -13.41 -25.94 8.96
C PRO A 376 -12.93 -26.84 7.82
N GLU A 377 -13.85 -27.32 6.92
CA GLU A 377 -13.46 -28.05 5.72
C GLU A 377 -12.57 -27.21 4.81
N MET A 378 -12.96 -25.94 4.58
CA MET A 378 -12.18 -25.02 3.75
C MET A 378 -10.84 -24.68 4.39
N GLU A 379 -10.81 -24.47 5.74
CA GLU A 379 -9.56 -24.23 6.48
C GLU A 379 -8.60 -25.41 6.39
N ARG A 380 -9.11 -26.64 6.48
CA ARG A 380 -8.30 -27.85 6.33
C ARG A 380 -7.73 -27.97 4.92
N ARG A 381 -8.56 -27.78 3.88
CA ARG A 381 -8.11 -27.80 2.48
C ARG A 381 -7.06 -26.73 2.20
N TRP A 382 -7.25 -25.52 2.73
CA TRP A 382 -6.30 -24.43 2.57
C TRP A 382 -4.95 -24.71 3.26
N LYS A 383 -4.97 -25.39 4.42
CA LYS A 383 -3.74 -25.85 5.11
C LYS A 383 -3.02 -26.97 4.35
N GLU A 384 -3.76 -27.86 3.68
CA GLU A 384 -3.21 -29.00 2.92
C GLU A 384 -2.62 -28.58 1.57
N ASN A 385 -3.31 -27.69 0.84
CA ASN A 385 -2.95 -27.28 -0.52
C ASN A 385 -2.16 -25.97 -0.62
N GLY A 386 -2.08 -25.18 0.46
CA GLY A 386 -1.40 -23.88 0.49
C GLY A 386 -2.07 -22.83 -0.39
N GLU A 387 -1.28 -21.81 -0.79
CA GLU A 387 -1.74 -20.69 -1.63
C GLU A 387 -2.01 -21.08 -3.10
N GLU A 388 -1.81 -22.33 -3.49
CA GLU A 388 -2.04 -22.82 -4.87
C GLU A 388 -3.52 -23.05 -5.18
N ASP A 389 -4.40 -23.15 -4.17
CA ASP A 389 -5.86 -23.30 -4.35
C ASP A 389 -6.53 -21.92 -4.51
N GLY A 390 -6.35 -21.28 -5.68
CA GLY A 390 -6.89 -19.95 -5.98
C GLY A 390 -8.42 -19.84 -5.92
N GLU A 391 -9.16 -20.97 -5.90
CA GLU A 391 -10.62 -20.98 -5.71
C GLU A 391 -11.01 -20.60 -4.28
N LEU A 392 -10.22 -20.99 -3.29
CA LEU A 392 -10.52 -20.71 -1.88
C LEU A 392 -10.27 -19.24 -1.50
N ASP A 393 -9.37 -18.55 -2.18
CA ASP A 393 -9.09 -17.13 -1.94
C ASP A 393 -10.32 -16.23 -2.14
N GLY A 394 -11.24 -16.63 -3.02
CA GLY A 394 -12.50 -15.92 -3.26
C GLY A 394 -13.45 -15.87 -2.06
N PHE A 395 -13.30 -16.79 -1.09
CA PHE A 395 -14.12 -16.89 0.12
C PHE A 395 -13.43 -16.32 1.37
N MET A 396 -12.20 -15.82 1.23
CA MET A 396 -11.41 -15.30 2.35
C MET A 396 -11.51 -13.78 2.45
N ASN A 397 -11.58 -13.33 3.68
CA ASN A 397 -11.47 -11.90 4.02
C ASN A 397 -10.35 -11.70 5.04
N VAL A 398 -9.96 -10.44 5.25
CA VAL A 398 -8.89 -10.06 6.17
C VAL A 398 -9.49 -9.21 7.29
N ALA A 399 -9.28 -9.63 8.53
CA ALA A 399 -9.70 -8.88 9.70
C ALA A 399 -8.51 -8.54 10.61
N PRO A 400 -8.62 -7.50 11.46
CA PRO A 400 -7.65 -7.27 12.51
C PRO A 400 -7.50 -8.51 13.39
N CYS A 401 -6.27 -8.83 13.77
CA CYS A 401 -5.98 -9.98 14.63
C CYS A 401 -6.72 -9.82 15.97
N PRO A 402 -7.53 -10.79 16.41
CA PRO A 402 -8.33 -10.66 17.63
C PRO A 402 -7.47 -10.52 18.91
N ASP A 403 -6.26 -11.09 18.92
CA ASP A 403 -5.38 -11.06 20.09
C ASP A 403 -4.65 -9.73 20.28
N CYS A 404 -4.18 -9.13 19.18
CA CYS A 404 -3.47 -7.84 19.25
C CYS A 404 -4.30 -6.65 18.77
N GLY A 405 -5.54 -6.85 18.31
CA GLY A 405 -6.39 -5.77 17.82
C GLY A 405 -5.80 -4.97 16.65
N GLY A 406 -4.90 -5.59 15.84
CA GLY A 406 -4.22 -4.91 14.74
C GLY A 406 -2.86 -4.30 15.08
N THR A 407 -2.48 -4.20 16.35
CA THR A 407 -1.22 -3.54 16.79
C THR A 407 0.06 -4.28 16.42
N ARG A 408 -0.02 -5.53 15.95
CA ARG A 408 1.10 -6.40 15.53
C ARG A 408 2.02 -6.87 16.68
N LEU A 409 1.91 -6.31 17.87
CA LEU A 409 2.81 -6.51 19.00
C LEU A 409 2.14 -7.30 20.13
N LYS A 410 2.98 -7.89 21.01
CA LYS A 410 2.55 -8.53 22.25
C LYS A 410 1.99 -7.50 23.22
N LYS A 411 1.06 -7.91 24.10
CA LYS A 411 0.45 -7.06 25.13
C LYS A 411 1.49 -6.50 26.12
N GLU A 412 2.52 -7.27 26.44
CA GLU A 412 3.61 -6.87 27.30
C GLU A 412 4.39 -5.69 26.72
N VAL A 413 4.63 -5.69 25.41
CA VAL A 413 5.31 -4.58 24.71
C VAL A 413 4.46 -3.32 24.74
N LEU A 414 3.14 -3.45 24.57
CA LEU A 414 2.20 -2.33 24.58
C LEU A 414 2.03 -1.70 25.96
N SER A 415 2.43 -2.40 27.03
CA SER A 415 2.41 -1.84 28.39
C SER A 415 3.62 -0.96 28.73
N ILE A 416 4.59 -0.82 27.80
CA ILE A 416 5.69 0.15 27.93
C ILE A 416 5.27 1.45 27.23
N LYS A 417 5.29 2.57 27.96
CA LYS A 417 4.74 3.85 27.47
C LYS A 417 5.78 4.97 27.50
N VAL A 418 5.64 5.90 26.58
CA VAL A 418 6.36 7.17 26.54
C VAL A 418 5.31 8.28 26.51
N GLY A 419 5.36 9.21 27.49
CA GLY A 419 4.32 10.23 27.62
C GLY A 419 2.90 9.68 27.74
N GLY A 420 2.74 8.54 28.41
CA GLY A 420 1.45 7.86 28.63
C GLY A 420 0.94 7.03 27.45
N ARG A 421 1.64 7.00 26.29
CA ARG A 421 1.22 6.26 25.09
C ARG A 421 2.17 5.09 24.79
N SER A 422 1.62 3.96 24.34
CA SER A 422 2.36 2.83 23.79
C SER A 422 2.92 3.16 22.40
N ILE A 423 3.89 2.38 21.92
CA ILE A 423 4.44 2.55 20.56
C ILE A 423 3.36 2.38 19.48
N ALA A 424 2.41 1.46 19.67
CA ALA A 424 1.31 1.26 18.73
C ALA A 424 0.36 2.46 18.69
N GLU A 425 0.02 3.05 19.83
CA GLU A 425 -0.80 4.26 19.89
C GLU A 425 -0.11 5.45 19.23
N VAL A 426 1.22 5.57 19.37
CA VAL A 426 1.99 6.63 18.68
C VAL A 426 2.04 6.40 17.17
N THR A 427 2.22 5.17 16.71
CA THR A 427 2.23 4.86 15.27
C THR A 427 0.86 4.96 14.60
N HIS A 428 -0.21 4.86 15.38
CA HIS A 428 -1.58 5.03 14.89
C HIS A 428 -1.98 6.52 14.72
N LEU A 429 -1.22 7.44 15.31
CA LEU A 429 -1.41 8.88 15.09
C LEU A 429 -1.10 9.26 13.64
N TYR A 430 -1.82 10.27 13.13
CA TYR A 430 -1.42 10.93 11.90
C TYR A 430 -0.05 11.60 12.05
N VAL A 431 0.71 11.68 10.97
CA VAL A 431 2.08 12.28 10.98
C VAL A 431 2.10 13.64 11.66
N LYS A 432 1.12 14.51 11.37
CA LYS A 432 0.98 15.84 11.99
C LYS A 432 0.74 15.75 13.50
N GLU A 433 -0.09 14.82 13.93
CA GLU A 433 -0.40 14.60 15.35
C GLU A 433 0.76 13.98 16.11
N ALA A 434 1.45 13.00 15.49
CA ALA A 434 2.65 12.39 16.05
C ALA A 434 3.74 13.44 16.26
N LEU A 435 3.96 14.34 15.29
CA LEU A 435 4.88 15.47 15.43
C LEU A 435 4.48 16.41 16.58
N GLY A 436 3.18 16.72 16.68
CA GLY A 436 2.64 17.55 17.77
C GLY A 436 2.77 16.90 19.15
N PHE A 437 2.55 15.59 19.24
CA PHE A 437 2.72 14.80 20.45
C PHE A 437 4.18 14.81 20.93
N LEU A 438 5.13 14.49 20.05
CA LEU A 438 6.55 14.43 20.41
C LEU A 438 7.11 15.78 20.84
N LYS A 439 6.71 16.88 20.20
CA LYS A 439 7.11 18.24 20.58
C LYS A 439 6.60 18.69 21.94
N ARG A 440 5.47 18.17 22.39
CA ARG A 440 4.84 18.48 23.70
C ARG A 440 5.19 17.47 24.79
N LEU A 441 6.15 16.56 24.50
CA LEU A 441 6.50 15.50 25.42
C LEU A 441 7.27 16.07 26.63
N GLU A 442 6.65 16.00 27.81
CA GLU A 442 7.30 16.38 29.07
C GLU A 442 8.12 15.19 29.58
N LEU A 443 9.44 15.34 29.58
CA LEU A 443 10.40 14.32 30.02
C LEU A 443 11.15 14.75 31.26
N SER A 444 11.50 13.79 32.10
CA SER A 444 12.45 14.05 33.20
C SER A 444 13.81 14.52 32.65
N PRO A 445 14.61 15.31 33.39
CA PRO A 445 15.91 15.80 32.92
C PRO A 445 16.83 14.68 32.42
N ARG A 446 16.77 13.50 33.03
CA ARG A 446 17.52 12.31 32.63
C ARG A 446 17.01 11.76 31.27
N SER A 447 15.70 11.56 31.16
CA SER A 447 15.08 11.04 29.94
C SER A 447 15.22 12.02 28.76
N GLN A 448 15.17 13.32 29.02
CA GLN A 448 15.42 14.37 28.04
C GLN A 448 16.85 14.29 27.48
N LYS A 449 17.86 14.16 28.34
CA LYS A 449 19.25 14.03 27.90
C LYS A 449 19.50 12.76 27.06
N ILE A 450 18.83 11.65 27.39
CA ILE A 450 18.94 10.38 26.64
C ILE A 450 18.17 10.45 25.32
N GLY A 451 16.95 11.02 25.33
CA GLY A 451 16.01 11.01 24.19
C GLY A 451 16.26 12.12 23.17
N GLN A 452 16.99 13.20 23.54
CA GLN A 452 17.10 14.41 22.71
C GLN A 452 17.55 14.16 21.26
N ALA A 453 18.61 13.36 21.08
CA ALA A 453 19.14 13.06 19.74
C ALA A 453 18.15 12.22 18.93
N ILE A 454 17.48 11.24 19.57
CA ILE A 454 16.51 10.35 18.94
C ILE A 454 15.26 11.12 18.54
N LEU A 455 14.77 11.99 19.44
CA LEU A 455 13.58 12.83 19.18
C LEU A 455 13.83 13.78 18.03
N LYS A 456 15.00 14.40 17.95
CA LYS A 456 15.39 15.28 16.84
C LYS A 456 15.29 14.56 15.50
N GLU A 457 15.83 13.35 15.39
CA GLU A 457 15.78 12.54 14.16
C GLU A 457 14.34 12.17 13.75
N ILE A 458 13.49 11.81 14.73
CA ILE A 458 12.07 11.51 14.47
C ILE A 458 11.34 12.77 14.02
N GLU A 459 11.53 13.90 14.71
CA GLU A 459 10.86 15.17 14.40
C GLU A 459 11.24 15.68 13.02
N GLU A 460 12.50 15.59 12.62
CA GLU A 460 12.97 15.98 11.29
C GLU A 460 12.28 15.14 10.19
N ARG A 461 12.23 13.80 10.34
CA ARG A 461 11.56 12.92 9.39
C ARG A 461 10.04 13.17 9.30
N LEU A 462 9.37 13.34 10.44
CA LEU A 462 7.94 13.69 10.46
C LEU A 462 7.68 15.06 9.83
N LYS A 463 8.57 16.02 10.03
CA LYS A 463 8.49 17.34 9.39
C LYS A 463 8.62 17.22 7.87
N PHE A 464 9.58 16.44 7.37
CA PHE A 464 9.69 16.19 5.92
C PHE A 464 8.46 15.53 5.34
N MET A 465 7.88 14.55 6.02
CA MET A 465 6.62 13.95 5.58
C MET A 465 5.47 14.97 5.49
N THR A 466 5.42 15.93 6.42
CA THR A 466 4.44 17.02 6.39
C THR A 466 4.70 17.98 5.23
N GLU A 467 5.97 18.31 4.95
CA GLU A 467 6.39 19.19 3.85
C GLU A 467 6.06 18.62 2.47
N VAL A 468 6.13 17.28 2.30
CA VAL A 468 5.73 16.61 1.03
C VAL A 468 4.21 16.33 0.95
N GLY A 469 3.42 16.83 1.90
CA GLY A 469 1.95 16.69 1.89
C GLY A 469 1.44 15.31 2.30
N LEU A 470 2.14 14.60 3.20
CA LEU A 470 1.76 13.29 3.74
C LEU A 470 1.35 13.35 5.21
N ASP A 471 0.91 14.51 5.67
CA ASP A 471 0.53 14.78 7.05
C ASP A 471 -0.71 14.00 7.52
N TYR A 472 -1.54 13.51 6.59
CA TYR A 472 -2.74 12.71 6.81
C TYR A 472 -2.49 11.19 6.90
N LEU A 473 -1.27 10.70 6.68
CA LEU A 473 -0.94 9.28 6.82
C LEU A 473 -0.65 8.92 8.28
N THR A 474 -0.99 7.67 8.66
CA THR A 474 -0.55 7.08 9.92
C THR A 474 0.74 6.28 9.72
N LEU A 475 1.60 6.18 10.73
CA LEU A 475 2.87 5.47 10.62
C LEU A 475 2.71 3.94 10.55
N ASP A 476 1.60 3.40 11.05
CA ASP A 476 1.25 1.98 11.01
C ASP A 476 0.59 1.54 9.70
N ARG A 477 0.21 2.50 8.82
CA ARG A 477 -0.39 2.20 7.51
C ARG A 477 0.53 1.30 6.70
N THR A 478 -0.02 0.21 6.18
CA THR A 478 0.72 -0.78 5.38
C THR A 478 1.17 -0.18 4.05
N ALA A 479 2.44 -0.35 3.70
CA ALA A 479 3.03 0.20 2.47
C ALA A 479 2.32 -0.29 1.19
N ALA A 480 1.79 -1.51 1.19
CA ALA A 480 1.04 -2.07 0.06
C ALA A 480 -0.31 -1.36 -0.22
N THR A 481 -0.82 -0.55 0.71
CA THR A 481 -2.07 0.21 0.54
C THR A 481 -1.85 1.65 0.05
N LEU A 482 -0.60 2.02 -0.16
CA LEU A 482 -0.24 3.36 -0.62
C LEU A 482 -0.42 3.48 -2.13
N SER A 483 -0.87 4.65 -2.58
CA SER A 483 -0.85 5.00 -3.99
C SER A 483 0.60 5.17 -4.50
N GLY A 484 0.80 5.14 -5.82
CA GLY A 484 2.11 5.37 -6.43
C GLY A 484 2.72 6.71 -6.00
N GLY A 485 1.92 7.77 -6.03
CA GLY A 485 2.36 9.11 -5.61
C GLY A 485 2.67 9.22 -4.12
N GLU A 486 1.88 8.58 -3.23
CA GLU A 486 2.20 8.50 -1.79
C GLU A 486 3.53 7.78 -1.55
N SER A 487 3.74 6.65 -2.22
CA SER A 487 4.99 5.86 -2.14
C SER A 487 6.21 6.66 -2.59
N GLN A 488 6.09 7.39 -3.69
CA GLN A 488 7.14 8.25 -4.23
C GLN A 488 7.50 9.37 -3.27
N ARG A 489 6.49 10.06 -2.70
CA ARG A 489 6.71 11.14 -1.73
C ARG A 489 7.32 10.65 -0.41
N ILE A 490 6.99 9.45 0.05
CA ILE A 490 7.65 8.82 1.21
C ILE A 490 9.14 8.62 0.92
N ARG A 491 9.50 8.09 -0.27
CA ARG A 491 10.90 7.94 -0.67
C ARG A 491 11.60 9.29 -0.72
N LEU A 492 10.95 10.30 -1.29
CA LEU A 492 11.48 11.66 -1.34
C LEU A 492 11.74 12.22 0.08
N ALA A 493 10.77 12.09 0.99
CA ALA A 493 10.92 12.53 2.38
C ALA A 493 12.09 11.82 3.08
N THR A 494 12.28 10.51 2.85
CA THR A 494 13.37 9.72 3.40
C THR A 494 14.73 10.21 2.88
N GLN A 495 14.83 10.50 1.57
CA GLN A 495 16.08 10.97 0.95
C GLN A 495 16.46 12.39 1.41
N ILE A 496 15.49 13.27 1.58
CA ILE A 496 15.73 14.62 2.13
C ILE A 496 16.27 14.52 3.57
N GLY A 497 15.71 13.60 4.36
CA GLY A 497 16.17 13.34 5.73
C GLY A 497 17.63 12.89 5.81
N SER A 498 18.20 12.33 4.74
CA SER A 498 19.62 11.95 4.71
C SER A 498 20.58 13.12 4.56
N SER A 499 20.08 14.33 4.22
CA SER A 499 20.86 15.57 4.06
C SER A 499 22.09 15.43 3.15
N LEU A 500 22.01 14.60 2.11
CA LEU A 500 23.08 14.38 1.14
C LEU A 500 23.30 15.66 0.30
N VAL A 501 24.56 15.98 0.00
CA VAL A 501 24.99 17.15 -0.77
C VAL A 501 25.80 16.69 -1.99
N GLY A 502 25.67 17.41 -3.10
CA GLY A 502 26.40 17.09 -4.34
C GLY A 502 25.86 15.90 -5.11
N VAL A 503 24.63 15.46 -4.83
CA VAL A 503 23.96 14.33 -5.45
C VAL A 503 23.08 14.81 -6.61
N LEU A 504 22.89 13.92 -7.60
CA LEU A 504 21.93 14.09 -8.69
C LEU A 504 20.62 13.36 -8.34
N TYR A 505 19.58 14.11 -8.02
CA TYR A 505 18.23 13.54 -7.81
C TYR A 505 17.46 13.53 -9.11
N ILE A 506 16.87 12.40 -9.47
CA ILE A 506 16.05 12.23 -10.68
C ILE A 506 14.67 11.75 -10.25
N LEU A 507 13.63 12.56 -10.52
CA LEU A 507 12.25 12.29 -10.12
C LEU A 507 11.35 12.12 -11.35
N ASP A 508 10.46 11.11 -11.30
CA ASP A 508 9.47 10.87 -12.34
C ASP A 508 8.10 11.35 -11.89
N GLU A 509 7.63 12.44 -12.48
CA GLU A 509 6.30 13.04 -12.26
C GLU A 509 5.88 13.11 -10.76
N PRO A 510 6.66 13.77 -9.89
CA PRO A 510 6.39 13.77 -8.45
C PRO A 510 5.11 14.51 -8.05
N SER A 511 4.47 15.29 -8.96
CA SER A 511 3.21 16.01 -8.76
C SER A 511 1.97 15.11 -8.85
N ILE A 512 2.11 13.84 -9.26
CA ILE A 512 0.98 12.93 -9.47
C ILE A 512 0.13 12.76 -8.21
N GLY A 513 -1.20 12.83 -8.39
CA GLY A 513 -2.18 12.65 -7.31
C GLY A 513 -2.17 13.78 -6.28
N LEU A 514 -1.53 14.89 -6.58
CA LEU A 514 -1.51 16.07 -5.70
C LEU A 514 -2.55 17.11 -6.09
N HIS A 515 -3.28 17.57 -5.09
CA HIS A 515 -4.00 18.82 -5.20
C HIS A 515 -3.02 19.98 -5.36
N GLN A 516 -3.38 21.05 -6.09
CA GLN A 516 -2.49 22.21 -6.35
C GLN A 516 -1.89 22.81 -5.06
N ARG A 517 -2.64 22.79 -3.95
CA ARG A 517 -2.13 23.24 -2.63
C ARG A 517 -0.92 22.41 -2.16
N ASP A 518 -1.01 21.08 -2.27
CA ASP A 518 0.03 20.19 -1.80
C ASP A 518 1.20 20.14 -2.79
N HIS A 519 0.91 20.38 -4.08
CA HIS A 519 1.92 20.53 -5.12
C HIS A 519 2.86 21.72 -4.87
N LEU A 520 2.32 22.89 -4.44
CA LEU A 520 3.16 24.03 -4.07
C LEU A 520 4.11 23.73 -2.89
N ARG A 521 3.68 22.90 -1.92
CA ARG A 521 4.55 22.42 -0.85
C ARG A 521 5.68 21.55 -1.37
N LEU A 522 5.37 20.63 -2.28
CA LEU A 522 6.36 19.78 -2.94
C LEU A 522 7.40 20.61 -3.69
N LEU A 523 6.98 21.63 -4.47
CA LEU A 523 7.89 22.53 -5.15
C LEU A 523 8.84 23.25 -4.19
N GLY A 524 8.33 23.71 -3.04
CA GLY A 524 9.17 24.27 -1.97
C GLY A 524 10.25 23.28 -1.49
N THR A 525 9.89 22.02 -1.37
CA THR A 525 10.79 20.93 -0.97
C THR A 525 11.87 20.65 -2.02
N LEU A 526 11.50 20.61 -3.32
CA LEU A 526 12.45 20.40 -4.42
C LEU A 526 13.44 21.57 -4.53
N LYS A 527 12.98 22.82 -4.36
CA LYS A 527 13.85 24.01 -4.32
C LYS A 527 14.81 23.94 -3.14
N ARG A 528 14.37 23.48 -1.97
CA ARG A 528 15.25 23.29 -0.81
C ARG A 528 16.31 22.22 -1.06
N LEU A 529 15.98 21.09 -1.72
CA LEU A 529 16.98 20.10 -2.14
C LEU A 529 18.05 20.71 -3.05
N ARG A 530 17.64 21.51 -4.03
CA ARG A 530 18.55 22.26 -4.89
C ARG A 530 19.44 23.21 -4.07
N ASP A 531 18.85 23.99 -3.16
CA ASP A 531 19.56 25.00 -2.35
C ASP A 531 20.57 24.37 -1.39
N LEU A 532 20.45 23.08 -1.06
CA LEU A 532 21.46 22.29 -0.36
C LEU A 532 22.68 21.94 -1.23
N GLY A 533 22.74 22.37 -2.50
CA GLY A 533 23.84 22.10 -3.42
C GLY A 533 23.69 20.79 -4.21
N ASN A 534 22.46 20.36 -4.45
CA ASN A 534 22.13 19.20 -5.28
C ASN A 534 21.64 19.62 -6.67
N THR A 535 21.83 18.74 -7.65
CA THR A 535 21.16 18.88 -8.95
C THR A 535 19.86 18.08 -8.90
N VAL A 536 18.75 18.72 -9.19
CA VAL A 536 17.42 18.07 -9.15
C VAL A 536 16.84 18.05 -10.55
N ILE A 537 16.73 16.87 -11.16
CA ILE A 537 16.10 16.66 -12.45
C ILE A 537 14.69 16.09 -12.25
N VAL A 538 13.70 16.73 -12.84
CA VAL A 538 12.31 16.30 -12.70
C VAL A 538 11.72 16.10 -14.11
N VAL A 539 11.20 14.92 -14.39
CA VAL A 539 10.35 14.68 -15.56
C VAL A 539 8.96 15.14 -15.22
N GLU A 540 8.43 16.17 -15.89
CA GLU A 540 7.16 16.78 -15.50
C GLU A 540 6.38 17.39 -16.66
N HIS A 541 5.05 17.49 -16.44
CA HIS A 541 4.08 18.08 -17.36
C HIS A 541 3.26 19.21 -16.71
N ASP A 542 3.38 19.40 -15.41
CA ASP A 542 2.64 20.43 -14.68
C ASP A 542 3.17 21.83 -14.95
N GLU A 543 2.25 22.78 -15.18
CA GLU A 543 2.58 24.18 -15.53
C GLU A 543 3.38 24.87 -14.43
N GLU A 544 3.02 24.71 -13.14
CA GLU A 544 3.68 25.40 -12.03
C GLU A 544 5.10 24.86 -11.81
N THR A 545 5.31 23.56 -12.01
CA THR A 545 6.64 22.94 -11.94
C THR A 545 7.54 23.46 -13.05
N ILE A 546 7.04 23.48 -14.30
CA ILE A 546 7.80 23.96 -15.45
C ILE A 546 8.16 25.43 -15.27
N ARG A 547 7.22 26.28 -14.83
CA ARG A 547 7.48 27.71 -14.57
C ARG A 547 8.44 27.96 -13.42
N SER A 548 8.51 27.04 -12.46
CA SER A 548 9.37 27.13 -11.28
C SER A 548 10.79 26.60 -11.49
N ALA A 549 11.07 26.01 -12.66
CA ALA A 549 12.37 25.45 -13.00
C ALA A 549 13.43 26.55 -13.22
N ASP A 550 14.69 26.24 -12.90
CA ASP A 550 15.82 27.09 -13.28
C ASP A 550 16.24 26.83 -14.74
N TYR A 551 16.05 25.57 -15.20
CA TYR A 551 16.42 25.15 -16.55
C TYR A 551 15.43 24.11 -17.06
N ILE A 552 15.11 24.18 -18.35
CA ILE A 552 14.16 23.27 -19.01
C ILE A 552 14.84 22.56 -20.17
N ILE A 553 14.51 21.30 -20.37
CA ILE A 553 14.82 20.49 -21.54
C ILE A 553 13.49 20.02 -22.13
N ASP A 554 13.11 20.54 -23.29
CA ASP A 554 11.88 20.13 -23.97
C ASP A 554 12.19 19.11 -25.06
N MET A 555 11.59 17.92 -24.92
CA MET A 555 11.81 16.77 -25.78
C MET A 555 10.68 16.61 -26.78
N GLY A 556 11.04 16.35 -28.05
CA GLY A 556 10.04 16.23 -29.13
C GLY A 556 10.68 15.83 -30.46
N PRO A 557 10.15 16.31 -31.57
CA PRO A 557 8.92 17.12 -31.73
C PRO A 557 7.61 16.31 -31.60
N GLY A 558 7.68 14.96 -31.61
CA GLY A 558 6.54 14.06 -31.57
C GLY A 558 6.74 12.89 -30.61
N PRO A 559 5.80 11.94 -30.54
CA PRO A 559 5.94 10.71 -29.76
C PRO A 559 6.64 9.61 -30.57
N GLY A 560 7.22 8.60 -29.87
CA GLY A 560 7.82 7.41 -30.44
C GLY A 560 8.98 7.73 -31.38
N GLU A 561 8.96 7.18 -32.60
CA GLU A 561 10.00 7.40 -33.62
C GLU A 561 10.10 8.85 -34.12
N ARG A 562 9.00 9.63 -34.00
CA ARG A 562 8.98 11.08 -34.29
C ARG A 562 9.52 11.93 -33.13
N GLY A 563 9.83 11.30 -31.98
CA GLY A 563 10.45 11.94 -30.84
C GLY A 563 11.96 11.77 -30.78
N GLY A 564 12.52 11.86 -29.57
CA GLY A 564 13.91 11.57 -29.30
C GLY A 564 14.88 12.71 -29.66
N GLU A 565 14.40 13.91 -29.96
CA GLU A 565 15.19 15.11 -30.22
C GLU A 565 15.00 16.14 -29.09
N VAL A 566 15.99 16.99 -28.90
CA VAL A 566 15.88 18.15 -28.01
C VAL A 566 15.35 19.33 -28.80
N VAL A 567 14.13 19.75 -28.54
CA VAL A 567 13.46 20.86 -29.20
C VAL A 567 13.91 22.20 -28.63
N PHE A 568 14.14 22.23 -27.30
CA PHE A 568 14.56 23.47 -26.63
C PHE A 568 15.34 23.15 -25.36
N THR A 569 16.32 24.01 -25.04
CA THR A 569 17.01 24.06 -23.74
C THR A 569 17.15 25.49 -23.29
N GLY A 570 16.89 25.78 -22.00
CA GLY A 570 17.04 27.13 -21.46
C GLY A 570 16.08 27.45 -20.31
N SER A 571 15.87 28.75 -20.05
CA SER A 571 14.96 29.21 -19.00
C SER A 571 13.47 29.08 -19.40
N PRO A 572 12.54 29.00 -18.41
CA PRO A 572 11.10 29.03 -18.70
C PRO A 572 10.63 30.19 -19.58
N ASP A 573 11.16 31.42 -19.34
CA ASP A 573 10.79 32.60 -20.11
C ASP A 573 11.22 32.51 -21.57
N ALA A 574 12.38 31.92 -21.83
CA ALA A 574 12.85 31.66 -23.19
C ALA A 574 12.02 30.58 -23.89
N LEU A 575 11.59 29.52 -23.18
CA LEU A 575 10.71 28.48 -23.70
C LEU A 575 9.37 29.08 -24.19
N MET A 576 8.76 29.96 -23.41
CA MET A 576 7.50 30.62 -23.77
C MET A 576 7.57 31.46 -25.01
N LYS A 577 8.75 31.97 -25.41
CA LYS A 577 8.99 32.72 -26.61
C LYS A 577 9.23 31.86 -27.86
N THR A 578 9.55 30.58 -27.66
CA THR A 578 9.89 29.63 -28.73
C THR A 578 8.64 29.19 -29.47
N GLU A 579 8.61 29.32 -30.79
CA GLU A 579 7.47 28.98 -31.64
C GLU A 579 7.36 27.47 -31.88
N HIS A 580 8.49 26.79 -32.01
CA HIS A 580 8.54 25.35 -32.34
C HIS A 580 8.25 24.42 -31.13
N SER A 581 8.33 24.94 -29.89
CA SER A 581 8.00 24.17 -28.71
C SER A 581 6.50 24.14 -28.48
N LEU A 582 5.92 22.93 -28.51
CA LEU A 582 4.51 22.73 -28.19
C LEU A 582 4.23 23.08 -26.71
N THR A 583 5.13 22.70 -25.81
CA THR A 583 5.08 23.06 -24.38
C THR A 583 5.07 24.58 -24.22
N GLY A 584 5.96 25.28 -24.93
CA GLY A 584 6.04 26.75 -24.90
C GLY A 584 4.77 27.43 -25.44
N GLN A 585 4.12 26.86 -26.46
CA GLN A 585 2.85 27.38 -27.00
C GLN A 585 1.70 27.30 -25.96
N TYR A 586 1.61 26.21 -25.17
CA TYR A 586 0.61 26.08 -24.09
C TYR A 586 0.92 27.00 -22.91
N LEU A 587 2.17 27.06 -22.47
CA LEU A 587 2.59 27.93 -21.36
C LEU A 587 2.43 29.41 -21.64
N SER A 588 2.67 29.86 -22.88
CA SER A 588 2.49 31.23 -23.30
C SER A 588 1.02 31.61 -23.53
N GLY A 589 0.10 30.63 -23.58
CA GLY A 589 -1.31 30.86 -23.93
C GLY A 589 -1.60 30.99 -25.42
N ARG A 590 -0.61 30.79 -26.31
CA ARG A 590 -0.82 30.71 -27.76
C ARG A 590 -1.69 29.51 -28.17
N LYS A 591 -1.60 28.41 -27.40
CA LYS A 591 -2.52 27.29 -27.47
C LYS A 591 -3.21 27.14 -26.12
N ILE A 592 -4.50 26.89 -26.16
CA ILE A 592 -5.35 26.76 -24.95
C ILE A 592 -6.20 25.50 -25.10
N ILE A 593 -6.36 24.74 -24.04
CA ILE A 593 -7.35 23.66 -24.01
C ILE A 593 -8.73 24.33 -23.85
N PRO A 594 -9.63 24.19 -24.86
CA PRO A 594 -10.94 24.81 -24.82
C PRO A 594 -11.78 24.21 -23.72
N PHE A 595 -12.65 25.01 -23.11
CA PHE A 595 -13.66 24.57 -22.17
C PHE A 595 -15.06 24.96 -22.66
N PRO A 596 -16.11 24.19 -22.31
CA PRO A 596 -17.45 24.42 -22.84
C PRO A 596 -17.98 25.80 -22.40
N LYS A 597 -18.51 26.58 -23.36
CA LYS A 597 -19.22 27.85 -23.08
C LYS A 597 -20.57 27.58 -22.40
N GLN A 598 -21.22 26.48 -22.73
CA GLN A 598 -22.43 25.98 -22.08
C GLN A 598 -22.19 24.58 -21.54
N ARG A 599 -22.55 24.35 -20.28
CA ARG A 599 -22.49 23.05 -19.65
C ARG A 599 -23.70 22.21 -20.04
N ARG A 600 -23.54 20.90 -20.08
CA ARG A 600 -24.68 19.99 -20.28
C ARG A 600 -25.66 20.14 -19.13
N PRO A 601 -26.99 20.27 -19.42
CA PRO A 601 -27.99 20.36 -18.36
C PRO A 601 -28.11 19.05 -17.59
N VAL A 602 -28.29 19.15 -16.28
CA VAL A 602 -28.61 17.99 -15.45
C VAL A 602 -30.09 17.66 -15.62
N GLU A 603 -30.41 16.52 -16.27
CA GLU A 603 -31.78 16.11 -16.60
C GLU A 603 -32.64 15.62 -15.41
N GLY A 604 -32.23 15.86 -14.19
CA GLY A 604 -32.97 15.41 -12.98
C GLY A 604 -32.79 13.93 -12.62
N LYS A 605 -31.96 13.17 -13.36
CA LYS A 605 -31.60 11.79 -13.05
C LYS A 605 -30.32 11.77 -12.23
N TYR A 606 -30.36 11.10 -11.08
CA TYR A 606 -29.21 11.03 -10.17
C TYR A 606 -28.99 9.61 -9.67
N LEU A 607 -27.74 9.25 -9.44
CA LEU A 607 -27.38 8.23 -8.46
C LEU A 607 -27.27 8.90 -7.10
N VAL A 608 -28.06 8.46 -6.13
CA VAL A 608 -28.02 9.00 -4.77
C VAL A 608 -27.44 7.96 -3.84
N LEU A 609 -26.25 8.22 -3.33
CA LEU A 609 -25.59 7.41 -2.32
C LEU A 609 -25.97 7.93 -0.94
N ARG A 610 -26.54 7.06 -0.08
CA ARG A 610 -27.00 7.42 1.27
C ARG A 610 -26.09 6.87 2.34
N GLY A 611 -25.67 7.74 3.26
CA GLY A 611 -24.95 7.35 4.46
C GLY A 611 -23.60 6.65 4.20
N ALA A 612 -22.78 7.14 3.28
CA ALA A 612 -21.46 6.60 3.01
C ALA A 612 -20.51 6.83 4.21
N LYS A 613 -19.98 5.72 4.79
CA LYS A 613 -19.21 5.74 6.04
C LYS A 613 -17.93 4.91 5.97
N ALA A 614 -17.40 4.68 4.78
CA ALA A 614 -16.16 3.93 4.62
C ALA A 614 -14.94 4.81 4.94
N ASN A 615 -13.90 4.23 5.58
CA ASN A 615 -12.64 4.89 5.94
C ASN A 615 -12.89 6.24 6.67
N ASN A 616 -12.47 7.36 6.07
CA ASN A 616 -12.63 8.70 6.65
C ASN A 616 -13.95 9.41 6.29
N LEU A 617 -14.85 8.78 5.52
CA LEU A 617 -16.14 9.40 5.16
C LEU A 617 -17.07 9.55 6.37
N LYS A 618 -17.64 10.74 6.55
CA LYS A 618 -18.42 11.13 7.73
C LYS A 618 -19.93 10.93 7.53
N ASN A 619 -20.35 9.71 7.14
CA ASN A 619 -21.77 9.36 6.95
C ASN A 619 -22.47 10.33 5.98
N ILE A 620 -21.86 10.56 4.81
CA ILE A 620 -22.30 11.56 3.84
C ILE A 620 -23.32 11.01 2.84
N ASP A 621 -24.24 11.90 2.45
CA ASP A 621 -25.14 11.69 1.31
C ASP A 621 -24.59 12.40 0.08
N VAL A 622 -24.50 11.71 -1.04
CA VAL A 622 -23.95 12.27 -2.28
C VAL A 622 -24.89 12.02 -3.45
N LYS A 623 -25.20 13.11 -4.18
CA LYS A 623 -26.00 13.05 -5.42
C LYS A 623 -25.08 13.23 -6.62
N ILE A 624 -25.02 12.23 -7.47
CA ILE A 624 -24.18 12.21 -8.69
C ILE A 624 -25.12 12.30 -9.90
N PRO A 625 -25.06 13.39 -10.69
CA PRO A 625 -25.92 13.53 -11.86
C PRO A 625 -25.52 12.53 -12.95
N LEU A 626 -26.53 11.99 -13.65
CA LEU A 626 -26.34 11.06 -14.75
C LEU A 626 -26.34 11.75 -16.13
N GLY A 627 -25.66 11.19 -17.11
CA GLY A 627 -25.59 11.71 -18.50
C GLY A 627 -24.68 12.95 -18.65
N VAL A 628 -23.85 13.25 -17.66
CA VAL A 628 -22.93 14.39 -17.65
C VAL A 628 -21.51 13.99 -17.28
N PHE A 629 -20.56 14.88 -17.54
CA PHE A 629 -19.18 14.73 -17.13
C PHE A 629 -18.98 15.32 -15.74
N THR A 630 -18.87 14.45 -14.72
CA THR A 630 -18.69 14.82 -13.31
C THR A 630 -17.23 14.65 -12.87
N CYS A 631 -16.66 15.68 -12.27
CA CYS A 631 -15.32 15.63 -11.69
C CYS A 631 -15.39 15.57 -10.15
N ILE A 632 -14.67 14.63 -9.56
CA ILE A 632 -14.53 14.49 -8.11
C ILE A 632 -13.20 15.10 -7.70
N THR A 633 -13.26 16.16 -6.91
CA THR A 633 -12.11 16.98 -6.53
C THR A 633 -11.88 17.00 -5.03
N GLY A 634 -10.83 17.68 -4.57
CA GLY A 634 -10.50 17.86 -3.16
C GLY A 634 -9.03 17.57 -2.86
N VAL A 635 -8.58 17.95 -1.68
CA VAL A 635 -7.18 17.77 -1.25
C VAL A 635 -6.79 16.29 -1.16
N SER A 636 -5.48 16.00 -1.14
CA SER A 636 -4.99 14.63 -0.98
C SER A 636 -5.49 14.05 0.35
N GLY A 637 -5.98 12.77 0.34
CA GLY A 637 -6.54 12.13 1.54
C GLY A 637 -7.95 12.59 1.95
N SER A 638 -8.67 13.43 1.18
CA SER A 638 -10.02 13.89 1.51
C SER A 638 -11.13 12.83 1.39
N GLY A 639 -10.81 11.63 0.84
CA GLY A 639 -11.77 10.52 0.74
C GLY A 639 -12.33 10.29 -0.68
N LYS A 640 -11.80 10.90 -1.73
CA LYS A 640 -12.26 10.78 -3.14
C LYS A 640 -12.32 9.33 -3.62
N SER A 641 -11.20 8.61 -3.55
CA SER A 641 -11.13 7.20 -3.98
C SER A 641 -12.00 6.31 -3.11
N THR A 642 -12.09 6.60 -1.80
CA THR A 642 -12.99 5.89 -0.87
C THR A 642 -14.46 6.05 -1.28
N LEU A 643 -14.88 7.27 -1.63
CA LEU A 643 -16.25 7.54 -2.06
C LEU A 643 -16.58 6.85 -3.39
N ILE A 644 -15.71 6.99 -4.38
CA ILE A 644 -16.01 6.59 -5.76
C ILE A 644 -15.62 5.13 -6.04
N ILE A 645 -14.42 4.70 -5.61
CA ILE A 645 -13.91 3.36 -5.92
C ILE A 645 -14.38 2.36 -4.87
N ASP A 646 -14.03 2.61 -3.58
CA ASP A 646 -14.31 1.64 -2.52
C ASP A 646 -15.82 1.57 -2.18
N THR A 647 -16.58 2.65 -2.43
CA THR A 647 -18.00 2.72 -2.09
C THR A 647 -18.89 2.60 -3.33
N LEU A 648 -18.90 3.61 -4.21
CA LEU A 648 -19.84 3.67 -5.34
C LEU A 648 -19.61 2.53 -6.35
N TYR A 649 -18.37 2.37 -6.84
CA TYR A 649 -18.05 1.32 -7.83
C TYR A 649 -18.32 -0.08 -7.27
N CYS A 650 -17.87 -0.37 -6.03
CA CYS A 650 -18.09 -1.66 -5.40
C CYS A 650 -19.60 -1.95 -5.27
N LEU A 651 -20.40 -0.96 -4.86
CA LEU A 651 -21.84 -1.10 -4.70
C LEU A 651 -22.55 -1.31 -6.05
N LEU A 652 -22.20 -0.52 -7.08
CA LEU A 652 -22.73 -0.70 -8.44
C LEU A 652 -22.37 -2.07 -9.01
N ALA A 653 -21.13 -2.53 -8.83
CA ALA A 653 -20.67 -3.83 -9.31
C ALA A 653 -21.40 -4.98 -8.61
N GLN A 654 -21.65 -4.87 -7.31
CA GLN A 654 -22.44 -5.84 -6.54
C GLN A 654 -23.87 -5.93 -7.06
N GLN A 655 -24.53 -4.80 -7.29
CA GLN A 655 -25.93 -4.74 -7.70
C GLN A 655 -26.12 -5.16 -9.18
N LEU A 656 -25.27 -4.68 -10.09
CA LEU A 656 -25.41 -4.92 -11.53
C LEU A 656 -24.90 -6.29 -11.98
N TYR A 657 -23.78 -6.76 -11.38
CA TYR A 657 -23.11 -8.00 -11.83
C TYR A 657 -23.22 -9.14 -10.81
N ARG A 658 -23.92 -8.92 -9.68
CA ARG A 658 -24.01 -9.88 -8.56
C ARG A 658 -22.65 -10.40 -8.12
N LEU A 659 -21.62 -9.54 -8.21
CA LEU A 659 -20.26 -9.88 -7.79
C LEU A 659 -20.23 -9.99 -6.27
N GLN A 660 -19.61 -11.07 -5.79
CA GLN A 660 -19.32 -11.25 -4.38
C GLN A 660 -18.13 -10.38 -4.02
N GLN A 661 -18.40 -9.26 -3.38
CA GLN A 661 -17.37 -8.34 -2.88
C GLN A 661 -17.68 -7.96 -1.43
N ARG A 662 -16.68 -7.40 -0.76
CA ARG A 662 -16.77 -6.90 0.61
C ARG A 662 -18.03 -6.04 0.80
N ARG A 663 -18.75 -6.24 1.90
CA ARG A 663 -19.90 -5.40 2.27
C ARG A 663 -19.47 -3.94 2.34
N VAL A 664 -20.13 -3.08 1.57
CA VAL A 664 -19.87 -1.64 1.55
C VAL A 664 -20.63 -0.98 2.69
N SER A 665 -19.96 -0.13 3.47
CA SER A 665 -20.58 0.60 4.59
C SER A 665 -21.42 1.78 4.09
N VAL A 666 -22.65 1.50 3.63
CA VAL A 666 -23.62 2.50 3.17
C VAL A 666 -25.02 2.13 3.67
N GLN A 667 -25.94 3.11 3.74
CA GLN A 667 -27.33 2.86 4.03
C GLN A 667 -28.11 2.38 2.79
N GLY A 668 -27.76 2.90 1.59
CA GLY A 668 -28.38 2.49 0.33
C GLY A 668 -27.92 3.31 -0.87
N ILE A 669 -28.39 2.91 -2.03
CA ILE A 669 -28.23 3.62 -3.30
C ILE A 669 -29.56 3.71 -4.02
N GLU A 670 -29.89 4.87 -4.58
CA GLU A 670 -31.09 5.13 -5.39
C GLU A 670 -30.66 5.45 -6.83
N GLY A 671 -31.54 5.22 -7.82
CA GLY A 671 -31.29 5.55 -9.24
C GLY A 671 -30.61 4.45 -10.04
N LEU A 672 -30.54 3.22 -9.50
CA LEU A 672 -29.95 2.07 -10.21
C LEU A 672 -30.68 1.70 -11.51
N GLU A 673 -31.96 2.01 -11.61
CA GLU A 673 -32.80 1.77 -12.80
C GLU A 673 -32.34 2.54 -14.04
N TYR A 674 -31.53 3.58 -13.86
CA TYR A 674 -30.96 4.37 -14.96
C TYR A 674 -29.61 3.85 -15.46
N VAL A 675 -29.03 2.84 -14.78
CA VAL A 675 -27.68 2.34 -15.06
C VAL A 675 -27.71 0.86 -15.38
N ASP A 676 -27.17 0.48 -16.55
CA ASP A 676 -27.06 -0.92 -16.99
C ASP A 676 -25.63 -1.45 -16.91
N LYS A 677 -24.64 -0.59 -16.85
CA LYS A 677 -23.23 -1.01 -16.79
C LYS A 677 -22.36 -0.01 -16.03
N VAL A 678 -21.42 -0.53 -15.22
CA VAL A 678 -20.35 0.28 -14.62
C VAL A 678 -18.98 -0.19 -15.13
N ILE A 679 -18.10 0.74 -15.48
CA ILE A 679 -16.78 0.49 -16.03
C ILE A 679 -15.77 1.28 -15.21
N HIS A 680 -14.87 0.57 -14.52
CA HIS A 680 -13.76 1.17 -13.81
C HIS A 680 -12.49 1.08 -14.65
N VAL A 681 -11.85 2.22 -14.87
CA VAL A 681 -10.61 2.37 -15.63
C VAL A 681 -9.51 2.83 -14.69
N ASP A 682 -8.76 1.88 -14.16
CA ASP A 682 -7.67 2.09 -13.21
C ASP A 682 -6.29 2.12 -13.91
N GLN A 683 -5.24 2.50 -13.16
CA GLN A 683 -3.85 2.57 -13.63
C GLN A 683 -3.10 1.22 -13.53
N MET A 684 -3.76 0.12 -13.10
CA MET A 684 -3.10 -1.18 -13.01
C MET A 684 -2.67 -1.69 -14.38
N PRO A 685 -1.55 -2.42 -14.47
CA PRO A 685 -1.09 -3.00 -15.74
C PRO A 685 -2.17 -3.86 -16.42
N ILE A 686 -2.21 -3.86 -17.76
CA ILE A 686 -3.15 -4.67 -18.55
C ILE A 686 -2.82 -6.18 -18.55
N GLY A 687 -1.72 -6.56 -17.90
CA GLY A 687 -1.30 -7.94 -17.70
C GLY A 687 0.03 -8.00 -16.96
N ARG A 688 0.33 -9.19 -16.40
CA ARG A 688 1.52 -9.43 -15.57
C ARG A 688 2.65 -10.17 -16.31
N THR A 689 2.40 -10.58 -17.54
CA THR A 689 3.35 -11.37 -18.34
C THR A 689 3.73 -10.64 -19.63
N PRO A 690 4.91 -10.92 -20.22
CA PRO A 690 5.32 -10.36 -21.51
C PRO A 690 4.39 -10.70 -22.68
N ARG A 691 3.50 -11.70 -22.51
CA ARG A 691 2.48 -12.09 -23.51
C ARG A 691 1.32 -11.13 -23.60
N SER A 692 1.02 -10.43 -22.52
CA SER A 692 0.00 -9.39 -22.53
C SER A 692 0.52 -8.16 -23.25
N ASN A 693 -0.21 -7.66 -24.24
CA ASN A 693 0.15 -6.50 -25.04
C ASN A 693 -1.10 -5.74 -25.50
N PRO A 694 -0.97 -4.52 -26.08
CA PRO A 694 -2.09 -3.73 -26.57
C PRO A 694 -3.00 -4.48 -27.54
N ALA A 695 -2.42 -5.25 -28.48
CA ALA A 695 -3.20 -5.99 -29.48
C ALA A 695 -4.09 -7.06 -28.88
N THR A 696 -3.58 -7.83 -27.88
CA THR A 696 -4.36 -8.89 -27.22
C THR A 696 -5.42 -8.30 -26.30
N TYR A 697 -5.07 -7.25 -25.56
CA TYR A 697 -5.98 -6.65 -24.59
C TYR A 697 -7.18 -5.95 -25.23
N THR A 698 -6.97 -5.19 -26.32
CA THR A 698 -8.05 -4.52 -27.07
C THR A 698 -8.87 -5.50 -27.91
N GLY A 699 -8.36 -6.72 -28.06
CA GLY A 699 -9.00 -7.76 -28.89
C GLY A 699 -8.89 -7.48 -30.40
N VAL A 700 -7.95 -6.62 -30.84
CA VAL A 700 -7.66 -6.41 -32.26
C VAL A 700 -6.86 -7.58 -32.86
N PHE A 701 -6.13 -8.31 -32.01
CA PHE A 701 -5.30 -9.42 -32.46
C PHE A 701 -6.11 -10.61 -32.99
N GLN A 702 -7.33 -10.82 -32.48
CA GLN A 702 -8.19 -11.91 -32.95
C GLN A 702 -8.55 -11.73 -34.46
N PRO A 703 -9.16 -10.62 -34.92
CA PRO A 703 -9.45 -10.43 -36.33
C PRO A 703 -8.21 -10.38 -37.22
N ILE A 704 -7.03 -9.98 -36.69
CA ILE A 704 -5.76 -10.09 -37.42
C ILE A 704 -5.40 -11.55 -37.66
N ARG A 705 -5.49 -12.42 -36.66
CA ARG A 705 -5.23 -13.87 -36.80
C ARG A 705 -6.19 -14.53 -37.77
N ASP A 706 -7.46 -14.15 -37.70
CA ASP A 706 -8.49 -14.64 -38.60
C ASP A 706 -8.19 -14.27 -40.08
N LEU A 707 -7.70 -13.04 -40.30
CA LEU A 707 -7.26 -12.58 -41.61
C LEU A 707 -6.07 -13.42 -42.11
N PHE A 708 -5.01 -13.62 -41.30
CA PHE A 708 -3.87 -14.41 -41.70
C PHE A 708 -4.23 -15.87 -41.99
N ALA A 709 -5.16 -16.47 -41.26
CA ALA A 709 -5.66 -17.82 -41.52
C ALA A 709 -6.45 -17.95 -42.84
N GLN A 710 -7.06 -16.84 -43.30
CA GLN A 710 -7.82 -16.81 -44.57
C GLN A 710 -6.96 -16.64 -45.83
N LEU A 711 -5.67 -16.32 -45.69
CA LEU A 711 -4.77 -16.13 -46.83
C LEU A 711 -4.60 -17.43 -47.62
N PRO A 712 -4.42 -17.35 -48.93
CA PRO A 712 -4.27 -18.54 -49.80
C PRO A 712 -3.20 -19.51 -49.30
N GLU A 713 -2.04 -18.99 -48.94
CA GLU A 713 -0.93 -19.79 -48.39
C GLU A 713 -1.29 -20.52 -47.10
N SER A 714 -1.99 -19.88 -46.18
CA SER A 714 -2.46 -20.47 -44.92
C SER A 714 -3.48 -21.59 -45.18
N ARG A 715 -4.42 -21.38 -46.14
CA ARG A 715 -5.43 -22.36 -46.52
C ARG A 715 -4.78 -23.59 -47.16
N MET A 716 -3.77 -23.39 -48.02
CA MET A 716 -3.06 -24.52 -48.67
C MET A 716 -2.29 -25.37 -47.64
N ARG A 717 -1.76 -24.76 -46.58
CA ARG A 717 -1.06 -25.44 -45.50
C ARG A 717 -1.98 -25.91 -44.36
N GLY A 718 -3.28 -25.67 -44.43
CA GLY A 718 -4.25 -26.01 -43.38
C GLY A 718 -4.06 -25.21 -42.07
N PHE A 719 -3.51 -24.01 -42.14
CA PHE A 719 -3.26 -23.18 -40.96
C PHE A 719 -4.55 -22.52 -40.47
N MET A 720 -4.93 -22.85 -39.24
CA MET A 720 -6.08 -22.27 -38.56
C MET A 720 -5.66 -21.01 -37.75
N PRO A 721 -6.62 -20.16 -37.27
CA PRO A 721 -6.28 -18.96 -36.49
C PRO A 721 -5.41 -19.21 -35.25
N GLY A 722 -5.46 -20.44 -34.65
CA GLY A 722 -4.59 -20.85 -33.55
C GLY A 722 -3.12 -20.88 -33.90
N ARG A 723 -2.76 -21.16 -35.16
CA ARG A 723 -1.39 -21.15 -35.68
C ARG A 723 -0.71 -19.78 -35.53
N PHE A 724 -1.49 -18.72 -35.66
CA PHE A 724 -1.06 -17.34 -35.57
C PHE A 724 -1.15 -16.78 -34.13
N SER A 725 -1.34 -17.66 -33.12
CA SER A 725 -1.31 -17.27 -31.70
C SER A 725 0.04 -17.61 -31.08
N PHE A 726 0.69 -16.66 -30.47
CA PHE A 726 1.91 -16.89 -29.69
C PHE A 726 1.65 -17.53 -28.32
N ASN A 727 0.37 -17.71 -27.91
CA ASN A 727 -0.01 -18.35 -26.65
C ASN A 727 -0.25 -19.86 -26.80
N VAL A 728 -0.46 -20.34 -28.04
CA VAL A 728 -0.83 -21.73 -28.34
C VAL A 728 0.32 -22.43 -29.04
N SER A 729 0.60 -23.68 -28.68
CA SER A 729 1.62 -24.51 -29.36
C SER A 729 1.28 -24.73 -30.83
N GLY A 730 2.29 -24.99 -31.65
CA GLY A 730 2.18 -25.26 -33.07
C GLY A 730 2.65 -24.12 -33.96
N GLY A 731 2.40 -22.86 -33.63
CA GLY A 731 2.84 -21.70 -34.42
C GLY A 731 3.85 -20.79 -33.71
N ARG A 732 3.95 -20.89 -32.41
CA ARG A 732 4.88 -20.12 -31.60
C ARG A 732 6.29 -20.69 -31.61
N CYS A 733 7.27 -19.91 -31.24
CA CYS A 733 8.59 -20.40 -30.90
C CYS A 733 8.49 -21.22 -29.60
N GLU A 734 8.90 -22.49 -29.64
CA GLU A 734 8.77 -23.34 -28.46
C GLU A 734 9.92 -23.12 -27.44
N THR A 735 11.04 -22.53 -27.82
CA THR A 735 12.14 -22.18 -26.92
C THR A 735 11.74 -21.10 -25.92
N CYS A 736 11.10 -20.00 -26.38
CA CYS A 736 10.59 -18.94 -25.50
C CYS A 736 9.09 -19.05 -25.23
N HIS A 737 8.43 -20.15 -25.68
CA HIS A 737 6.98 -20.35 -25.55
C HIS A 737 6.14 -19.18 -26.03
N GLY A 738 6.64 -18.38 -27.00
CA GLY A 738 5.96 -17.21 -27.56
C GLY A 738 6.17 -15.90 -26.81
N ASP A 739 7.03 -15.88 -25.80
CA ASP A 739 7.36 -14.65 -25.05
C ASP A 739 8.25 -13.70 -25.83
N GLY A 740 9.07 -14.26 -26.77
CA GLY A 740 10.11 -13.51 -27.51
C GLY A 740 11.36 -13.28 -26.69
N VAL A 741 11.29 -13.46 -25.38
CA VAL A 741 12.39 -13.34 -24.42
C VAL A 741 12.47 -14.58 -23.53
N LEU A 742 13.64 -14.87 -22.99
CA LEU A 742 13.87 -15.89 -21.99
C LEU A 742 14.02 -15.23 -20.63
N LYS A 743 13.24 -15.69 -19.67
CA LYS A 743 13.32 -15.23 -18.28
C LYS A 743 14.38 -16.07 -17.58
N ILE A 744 15.42 -15.41 -17.07
CA ILE A 744 16.45 -16.02 -16.23
C ILE A 744 16.14 -15.62 -14.79
N GLU A 745 15.68 -16.58 -13.99
CA GLU A 745 15.38 -16.36 -12.58
C GLU A 745 16.66 -16.27 -11.76
N MET A 746 16.84 -15.16 -11.06
CA MET A 746 17.97 -14.89 -10.19
C MET A 746 17.51 -14.98 -8.73
N GLN A 747 18.06 -15.92 -7.94
CA GLN A 747 17.62 -16.21 -6.57
C GLN A 747 17.66 -15.00 -5.62
N PHE A 748 18.53 -14.03 -5.84
CA PHE A 748 18.73 -12.85 -4.96
C PHE A 748 18.69 -11.51 -5.71
N LEU A 749 18.50 -11.53 -7.03
CA LEU A 749 18.46 -10.36 -7.91
C LEU A 749 17.15 -10.35 -8.70
N PRO A 750 16.73 -9.22 -9.26
CA PRO A 750 15.60 -9.17 -10.18
C PRO A 750 15.83 -10.11 -11.39
N ASP A 751 14.75 -10.71 -11.87
CA ASP A 751 14.77 -11.58 -13.03
C ASP A 751 15.28 -10.84 -14.28
N VAL A 752 16.20 -11.45 -15.01
CA VAL A 752 16.75 -10.91 -16.26
C VAL A 752 16.00 -11.47 -17.46
N TYR A 753 15.60 -10.60 -18.38
CA TYR A 753 14.95 -10.99 -19.63
C TYR A 753 15.92 -10.82 -20.81
N VAL A 754 16.27 -11.93 -21.44
CA VAL A 754 17.18 -11.95 -22.61
C VAL A 754 16.38 -12.28 -23.86
N THR A 755 16.66 -11.59 -24.98
CA THR A 755 16.03 -11.89 -26.27
C THR A 755 16.27 -13.36 -26.66
N CYS A 756 15.21 -14.06 -27.06
CA CYS A 756 15.32 -15.47 -27.47
C CYS A 756 16.21 -15.60 -28.73
N GLU A 757 17.28 -16.40 -28.63
CA GLU A 757 18.27 -16.61 -29.70
C GLU A 757 17.69 -17.31 -30.92
N GLU A 758 16.64 -18.14 -30.76
CA GLU A 758 16.04 -18.89 -31.86
C GLU A 758 15.10 -18.02 -32.69
N CYS A 759 14.17 -17.31 -32.06
CA CYS A 759 13.21 -16.49 -32.79
C CYS A 759 13.61 -15.01 -32.90
N HIS A 760 14.73 -14.59 -32.29
CA HIS A 760 15.21 -13.20 -32.27
C HIS A 760 14.12 -12.19 -31.91
N GLY A 761 13.32 -12.50 -30.90
CA GLY A 761 12.21 -11.67 -30.42
C GLY A 761 10.91 -11.79 -31.22
N LYS A 762 10.87 -12.52 -32.35
CA LYS A 762 9.72 -12.61 -33.26
C LYS A 762 8.55 -13.45 -32.73
N ARG A 763 8.72 -14.20 -31.64
CA ARG A 763 7.67 -14.99 -30.94
C ARG A 763 7.15 -16.23 -31.68
N TYR A 764 7.39 -16.37 -32.98
CA TYR A 764 6.84 -17.43 -33.84
C TYR A 764 7.95 -18.31 -34.43
N ASN A 765 7.55 -19.51 -34.83
CA ASN A 765 8.42 -20.38 -35.61
C ASN A 765 8.51 -19.92 -37.08
N ARG A 766 9.52 -20.44 -37.79
CA ARG A 766 9.82 -20.05 -39.18
C ARG A 766 8.65 -20.27 -40.13
N GLU A 767 7.96 -21.41 -40.04
CA GLU A 767 6.85 -21.76 -40.92
C GLU A 767 5.68 -20.79 -40.80
N THR A 768 5.37 -20.30 -39.61
CA THR A 768 4.32 -19.29 -39.38
C THR A 768 4.74 -17.94 -39.95
N LEU A 769 6.02 -17.61 -39.93
CA LEU A 769 6.56 -16.35 -40.48
C LEU A 769 6.70 -16.33 -42.00
N ASP A 770 6.57 -17.50 -42.67
CA ASP A 770 6.52 -17.56 -44.13
C ASP A 770 5.24 -16.88 -44.67
N VAL A 771 4.13 -16.98 -43.93
CA VAL A 771 2.85 -16.38 -44.35
C VAL A 771 2.88 -14.87 -44.24
N ARG A 772 2.52 -14.22 -45.36
CA ARG A 772 2.60 -12.74 -45.44
C ARG A 772 1.31 -12.13 -45.99
N TYR A 773 0.88 -11.06 -45.33
CA TYR A 773 -0.18 -10.17 -45.83
C TYR A 773 0.44 -8.83 -46.24
N LYS A 774 0.25 -8.42 -47.51
CA LYS A 774 0.89 -7.23 -48.09
C LYS A 774 2.41 -7.17 -47.82
N GLY A 775 3.08 -8.31 -47.91
CA GLY A 775 4.53 -8.43 -47.67
C GLY A 775 5.01 -8.45 -46.21
N ARG A 776 4.10 -8.31 -45.21
CA ARG A 776 4.39 -8.33 -43.80
C ARG A 776 3.97 -9.63 -43.13
N THR A 777 4.80 -10.13 -42.22
CA THR A 777 4.51 -11.29 -41.36
C THR A 777 3.65 -10.87 -40.19
N ILE A 778 3.04 -11.83 -39.49
CA ILE A 778 2.29 -11.53 -38.23
C ILE A 778 3.18 -10.91 -37.15
N SER A 779 4.46 -11.26 -37.10
CA SER A 779 5.43 -10.64 -36.18
C SER A 779 5.69 -9.18 -36.56
N ASP A 780 5.85 -8.88 -37.86
CA ASP A 780 6.03 -7.50 -38.32
C ASP A 780 4.81 -6.62 -37.95
N VAL A 781 3.59 -7.19 -37.99
CA VAL A 781 2.37 -6.50 -37.56
C VAL A 781 2.40 -6.18 -36.06
N LEU A 782 2.93 -7.05 -35.23
CA LEU A 782 3.07 -6.77 -33.78
C LEU A 782 4.12 -5.69 -33.49
N GLU A 783 5.11 -5.53 -34.38
CA GLU A 783 6.12 -4.46 -34.28
C GLU A 783 5.63 -3.11 -34.82
N MET A 784 4.53 -3.07 -35.60
CA MET A 784 3.92 -1.82 -36.06
C MET A 784 3.38 -1.03 -34.88
N THR A 785 3.48 0.29 -34.97
CA THR A 785 2.72 1.20 -34.10
C THR A 785 1.22 1.10 -34.42
N ALA A 786 0.37 1.53 -33.47
CA ALA A 786 -1.08 1.52 -33.69
C ALA A 786 -1.49 2.43 -34.87
N GLU A 787 -0.77 3.55 -35.13
CA GLU A 787 -0.98 4.45 -36.26
C GLU A 787 -0.62 3.75 -37.57
N GLU A 788 0.58 3.16 -37.68
CA GLU A 788 1.01 2.41 -38.87
C GLU A 788 0.08 1.23 -39.20
N ALA A 789 -0.32 0.48 -38.15
CA ALA A 789 -1.24 -0.63 -38.32
C ALA A 789 -2.64 -0.14 -38.76
N ASN A 790 -3.10 1.01 -38.28
CA ASN A 790 -4.39 1.61 -38.69
C ASN A 790 -4.39 1.93 -40.18
N ASP A 791 -3.28 2.47 -40.71
CA ASP A 791 -3.09 2.74 -42.14
C ASP A 791 -2.93 1.46 -42.96
N PHE A 792 -2.16 0.49 -42.45
CA PHE A 792 -1.93 -0.81 -43.09
C PHE A 792 -3.22 -1.64 -43.29
N PHE A 793 -4.10 -1.61 -42.28
CA PHE A 793 -5.40 -2.31 -42.31
C PHE A 793 -6.58 -1.43 -42.72
N GLN A 794 -6.34 -0.32 -43.41
CA GLN A 794 -7.38 0.64 -43.83
C GLN A 794 -8.57 -0.02 -44.52
N ALA A 795 -8.33 -1.06 -45.33
CA ALA A 795 -9.36 -1.77 -46.07
C ALA A 795 -10.18 -2.80 -45.22
N ILE A 796 -9.86 -2.97 -43.95
CA ILE A 796 -10.50 -3.98 -43.06
C ILE A 796 -11.20 -3.26 -41.92
N PRO A 797 -12.52 -2.96 -42.03
CA PRO A 797 -13.23 -2.11 -41.06
C PRO A 797 -13.17 -2.60 -39.62
N VAL A 798 -13.27 -3.90 -39.38
CA VAL A 798 -13.27 -4.50 -38.02
C VAL A 798 -11.91 -4.27 -37.31
N ILE A 799 -10.80 -4.37 -38.03
CA ILE A 799 -9.46 -4.13 -37.47
C ILE A 799 -9.26 -2.63 -37.30
N ARG A 800 -9.56 -1.85 -38.36
CA ARG A 800 -9.40 -0.39 -38.39
C ARG A 800 -10.14 0.29 -37.23
N GLN A 801 -11.40 -0.08 -36.98
CA GLN A 801 -12.22 0.52 -35.92
C GLN A 801 -11.54 0.40 -34.55
N LYS A 802 -10.97 -0.79 -34.23
CA LYS A 802 -10.27 -1.02 -32.97
C LYS A 802 -8.93 -0.27 -32.88
N LEU A 803 -8.20 -0.18 -33.97
CA LEU A 803 -6.94 0.57 -34.05
C LEU A 803 -7.19 2.08 -33.94
N GLN A 804 -8.26 2.58 -34.57
CA GLN A 804 -8.66 3.98 -34.47
C GLN A 804 -8.94 4.40 -33.02
N THR A 805 -9.58 3.53 -32.20
CA THR A 805 -9.79 3.87 -30.78
C THR A 805 -8.47 4.02 -29.99
N LEU A 806 -7.42 3.27 -30.35
CA LEU A 806 -6.09 3.47 -29.76
C LEU A 806 -5.47 4.81 -30.19
N CYS A 807 -5.63 5.19 -31.45
CA CYS A 807 -5.16 6.47 -31.95
C CYS A 807 -5.93 7.64 -31.31
N ASP A 808 -7.25 7.50 -31.15
CA ASP A 808 -8.14 8.52 -30.54
C ASP A 808 -7.75 8.85 -29.10
N VAL A 809 -7.33 7.83 -28.31
CA VAL A 809 -6.86 8.06 -26.94
C VAL A 809 -5.38 8.51 -26.84
N GLY A 810 -4.77 8.85 -28.01
CA GLY A 810 -3.38 9.35 -28.06
C GLY A 810 -2.30 8.26 -27.95
N LEU A 811 -2.61 7.01 -28.23
CA LEU A 811 -1.68 5.87 -28.17
C LEU A 811 -1.23 5.38 -29.57
N GLY A 812 -1.32 6.23 -30.60
CA GLY A 812 -0.92 5.89 -31.96
C GLY A 812 0.55 5.45 -32.09
N TYR A 813 1.42 5.94 -31.20
CA TYR A 813 2.85 5.65 -31.17
C TYR A 813 3.20 4.29 -30.56
N LEU A 814 2.30 3.65 -29.79
CA LEU A 814 2.58 2.36 -29.14
C LEU A 814 2.63 1.23 -30.16
N LYS A 815 3.63 0.36 -30.02
CA LYS A 815 3.68 -0.89 -30.78
C LYS A 815 2.60 -1.86 -30.33
N LEU A 816 1.93 -2.53 -31.25
CA LEU A 816 0.85 -3.47 -30.97
C LEU A 816 1.29 -4.65 -30.09
N GLY A 817 2.52 -5.11 -30.27
CA GLY A 817 3.12 -6.21 -29.52
C GLY A 817 3.91 -5.80 -28.28
N GLN A 818 3.93 -4.52 -27.88
CA GLN A 818 4.66 -4.02 -26.72
C GLN A 818 4.22 -4.76 -25.43
N PRO A 819 5.15 -5.35 -24.67
CA PRO A 819 4.81 -6.07 -23.44
C PRO A 819 4.10 -5.16 -22.42
N ALA A 820 3.08 -5.68 -21.74
CA ALA A 820 2.34 -4.94 -20.73
C ALA A 820 3.20 -4.46 -19.56
N THR A 821 4.29 -5.15 -19.29
CA THR A 821 5.26 -4.83 -18.22
C THR A 821 6.11 -3.60 -18.50
N THR A 822 6.17 -3.14 -19.77
CA THR A 822 6.92 -1.95 -20.18
C THR A 822 6.05 -0.70 -20.33
N LEU A 823 4.73 -0.83 -20.13
CA LEU A 823 3.79 0.27 -20.23
C LEU A 823 3.76 1.10 -18.96
N SER A 824 3.65 2.42 -19.09
CA SER A 824 3.34 3.30 -17.96
C SER A 824 1.90 3.09 -17.48
N GLY A 825 1.61 3.51 -16.24
CA GLY A 825 0.26 3.43 -15.66
C GLY A 825 -0.79 4.17 -16.51
N GLY A 826 -0.45 5.36 -17.01
CA GLY A 826 -1.32 6.15 -17.88
C GLY A 826 -1.54 5.53 -19.26
N GLU A 827 -0.53 4.87 -19.84
CA GLU A 827 -0.69 4.11 -21.10
C GLU A 827 -1.61 2.91 -20.90
N ALA A 828 -1.41 2.14 -19.81
CA ALA A 828 -2.26 1.01 -19.47
C ALA A 828 -3.73 1.44 -19.30
N GLN A 829 -3.97 2.54 -18.61
CA GLN A 829 -5.30 3.12 -18.41
C GLN A 829 -5.96 3.51 -19.73
N ARG A 830 -5.24 4.20 -20.60
CA ARG A 830 -5.75 4.59 -21.93
C ARG A 830 -6.03 3.39 -22.85
N ILE A 831 -5.23 2.30 -22.76
CA ILE A 831 -5.52 1.05 -23.48
C ILE A 831 -6.84 0.44 -22.97
N LYS A 832 -7.10 0.45 -21.64
CA LYS A 832 -8.37 0.00 -21.07
C LYS A 832 -9.54 0.84 -21.60
N LEU A 833 -9.38 2.15 -21.62
CA LEU A 833 -10.39 3.06 -22.18
C LEU A 833 -10.64 2.79 -23.67
N ALA A 834 -9.59 2.61 -24.50
CA ALA A 834 -9.72 2.26 -25.91
C ALA A 834 -10.48 0.97 -26.15
N ARG A 835 -10.25 -0.05 -25.31
CA ARG A 835 -11.01 -1.31 -25.36
C ARG A 835 -12.49 -1.11 -25.10
N GLU A 836 -12.86 -0.32 -24.10
CA GLU A 836 -14.26 -0.06 -23.77
C GLU A 836 -14.94 0.77 -24.87
N LEU A 837 -14.25 1.78 -25.42
CA LEU A 837 -14.73 2.57 -26.58
C LEU A 837 -14.99 1.74 -27.85
N SER A 838 -14.27 0.63 -28.01
CA SER A 838 -14.45 -0.27 -29.16
C SER A 838 -15.71 -1.14 -29.06
N LYS A 839 -16.36 -1.19 -27.90
CA LYS A 839 -17.58 -1.96 -27.65
C LYS A 839 -18.84 -1.16 -28.03
N ARG A 840 -19.96 -1.87 -28.24
CA ARG A 840 -21.25 -1.23 -28.45
C ARG A 840 -21.74 -0.56 -27.16
N GLU A 841 -22.12 0.68 -27.25
CA GLU A 841 -22.58 1.51 -26.13
C GLU A 841 -24.12 1.46 -26.02
N THR A 842 -24.63 1.56 -24.81
CA THR A 842 -26.05 1.56 -24.47
C THR A 842 -26.59 2.95 -24.16
N GLY A 843 -25.70 3.94 -23.89
CA GLY A 843 -26.06 5.28 -23.44
C GLY A 843 -26.48 5.36 -21.95
N ARG A 844 -26.34 4.25 -21.19
CA ARG A 844 -26.64 4.18 -19.76
C ARG A 844 -25.49 3.62 -18.95
N SER A 845 -24.28 3.72 -19.49
CA SER A 845 -23.09 3.22 -18.82
C SER A 845 -22.47 4.30 -17.95
N VAL A 846 -21.98 3.89 -16.76
CA VAL A 846 -21.19 4.76 -15.86
C VAL A 846 -19.73 4.41 -16.02
N TYR A 847 -18.91 5.36 -16.48
CA TYR A 847 -17.47 5.28 -16.58
C TYR A 847 -16.83 5.94 -15.37
N ILE A 848 -16.01 5.23 -14.63
CA ILE A 848 -15.25 5.73 -13.49
C ILE A 848 -13.76 5.69 -13.85
N LEU A 849 -13.11 6.86 -13.85
CA LEU A 849 -11.69 6.99 -14.16
C LEU A 849 -10.95 7.61 -12.95
N ASP A 850 -9.81 7.02 -12.61
CA ASP A 850 -8.97 7.48 -11.50
C ASP A 850 -7.72 8.15 -12.05
N GLU A 851 -7.62 9.48 -11.89
CA GLU A 851 -6.50 10.33 -12.33
C GLU A 851 -6.02 10.06 -13.76
N PRO A 852 -6.91 10.15 -14.79
CA PRO A 852 -6.57 9.73 -16.15
C PRO A 852 -5.57 10.66 -16.85
N THR A 853 -5.22 11.82 -16.28
CA THR A 853 -4.22 12.75 -16.86
C THR A 853 -2.79 12.48 -16.41
N THR A 854 -2.57 11.45 -15.62
CA THR A 854 -1.24 11.03 -15.16
C THR A 854 -0.30 10.81 -16.35
N GLY A 855 0.86 11.48 -16.36
CA GLY A 855 1.87 11.37 -17.42
C GLY A 855 1.48 12.02 -18.75
N LEU A 856 0.47 12.89 -18.79
CA LEU A 856 -0.01 13.51 -20.00
C LEU A 856 0.48 14.95 -20.17
N HIS A 857 1.03 15.21 -21.34
CA HIS A 857 1.26 16.57 -21.81
C HIS A 857 -0.09 17.27 -22.14
N PHE A 858 -0.14 18.61 -22.11
CA PHE A 858 -1.34 19.41 -22.40
C PHE A 858 -2.08 18.98 -23.68
N ALA A 859 -1.35 18.68 -24.75
CA ALA A 859 -1.95 18.22 -26.03
C ALA A 859 -2.62 16.85 -25.90
N ASP A 860 -2.10 15.97 -25.06
CA ASP A 860 -2.68 14.64 -24.82
C ASP A 860 -3.91 14.75 -23.90
N ILE A 861 -3.90 15.69 -22.93
CA ILE A 861 -5.07 16.02 -22.09
C ILE A 861 -6.24 16.48 -22.95
N GLN A 862 -5.99 17.34 -23.96
CA GLN A 862 -7.04 17.78 -24.87
C GLN A 862 -7.68 16.59 -25.62
N ARG A 863 -6.86 15.68 -26.17
CA ARG A 863 -7.37 14.46 -26.84
C ARG A 863 -8.19 13.58 -25.91
N LEU A 864 -7.76 13.42 -24.66
CA LEU A 864 -8.49 12.68 -23.66
C LEU A 864 -9.85 13.33 -23.36
N LEU A 865 -9.89 14.65 -23.18
CA LEU A 865 -11.13 15.41 -22.97
C LEU A 865 -12.10 15.27 -24.15
N ASP A 866 -11.61 15.30 -25.40
CA ASP A 866 -12.43 15.06 -26.58
C ASP A 866 -13.09 13.67 -26.57
N VAL A 867 -12.35 12.66 -26.08
CA VAL A 867 -12.88 11.29 -25.94
C VAL A 867 -13.93 11.21 -24.82
N LEU A 868 -13.67 11.79 -23.65
CA LEU A 868 -14.60 11.81 -22.53
C LEU A 868 -15.88 12.56 -22.88
N ASN A 869 -15.78 13.68 -23.58
CA ASN A 869 -16.93 14.43 -24.08
C ASN A 869 -17.77 13.61 -25.06
N ARG A 870 -17.13 12.93 -26.02
CA ARG A 870 -17.86 12.02 -26.96
C ARG A 870 -18.62 10.91 -26.24
N LEU A 871 -18.07 10.35 -25.13
CA LEU A 871 -18.79 9.36 -24.31
C LEU A 871 -20.02 9.97 -23.67
N THR A 872 -19.87 11.17 -23.11
CA THR A 872 -20.97 11.88 -22.44
C THR A 872 -22.04 12.31 -23.43
N ASP A 873 -21.67 12.81 -24.63
CA ASP A 873 -22.60 13.22 -25.69
C ASP A 873 -23.49 12.06 -26.18
N ARG A 874 -23.08 10.81 -25.96
CA ARG A 874 -23.84 9.59 -26.25
C ARG A 874 -24.75 9.15 -25.11
N GLY A 875 -24.92 9.98 -24.07
CA GLY A 875 -25.78 9.75 -22.92
C GLY A 875 -25.14 8.97 -21.77
N ASN A 876 -23.86 8.60 -21.86
CA ASN A 876 -23.17 7.92 -20.77
C ASN A 876 -22.80 8.92 -19.65
N THR A 877 -22.65 8.40 -18.43
CA THR A 877 -22.14 9.17 -17.29
C THR A 877 -20.64 8.95 -17.17
N VAL A 878 -19.87 10.03 -17.09
CA VAL A 878 -18.43 9.98 -16.90
C VAL A 878 -18.07 10.61 -15.57
N ILE A 879 -17.50 9.83 -14.66
CA ILE A 879 -17.04 10.25 -13.32
C ILE A 879 -15.52 10.16 -13.31
N VAL A 880 -14.86 11.28 -13.06
CA VAL A 880 -13.40 11.35 -13.06
C VAL A 880 -12.90 11.89 -11.72
N ILE A 881 -12.03 11.15 -11.04
CA ILE A 881 -11.27 11.66 -9.90
C ILE A 881 -10.08 12.40 -10.45
N GLU A 882 -9.95 13.71 -10.19
CA GLU A 882 -8.90 14.52 -10.79
C GLU A 882 -8.41 15.69 -9.94
N HIS A 883 -7.16 16.08 -10.22
CA HIS A 883 -6.48 17.24 -9.64
C HIS A 883 -6.06 18.26 -10.71
N ASN A 884 -6.07 17.86 -11.98
CA ASN A 884 -5.65 18.70 -13.11
C ASN A 884 -6.71 19.78 -13.39
N MET A 885 -6.31 21.05 -13.30
CA MET A 885 -7.21 22.19 -13.49
C MET A 885 -7.80 22.27 -14.90
N GLU A 886 -7.12 21.75 -15.92
CA GLU A 886 -7.62 21.72 -17.30
C GLU A 886 -8.83 20.78 -17.43
N VAL A 887 -8.81 19.66 -16.72
CA VAL A 887 -9.93 18.71 -16.67
C VAL A 887 -11.07 19.26 -15.82
N ILE A 888 -10.74 19.77 -14.62
CA ILE A 888 -11.72 20.32 -13.69
C ILE A 888 -12.52 21.45 -14.31
N LYS A 889 -11.89 22.39 -15.03
CA LYS A 889 -12.58 23.47 -15.73
C LYS A 889 -13.48 22.99 -16.87
N SER A 890 -13.20 21.78 -17.42
CA SER A 890 -13.94 21.22 -18.56
C SER A 890 -15.13 20.36 -18.14
N ALA A 891 -15.27 20.03 -16.85
CA ALA A 891 -16.36 19.21 -16.30
C ALA A 891 -17.70 19.95 -16.34
N ASP A 892 -18.80 19.22 -16.51
CA ASP A 892 -20.17 19.77 -16.40
C ASP A 892 -20.57 19.98 -14.94
N TYR A 893 -20.12 19.07 -14.05
CA TYR A 893 -20.43 19.07 -12.62
C TYR A 893 -19.21 18.71 -11.79
N ILE A 894 -19.07 19.29 -10.61
CA ILE A 894 -17.98 19.02 -9.67
C ILE A 894 -18.58 18.61 -8.33
N ILE A 895 -17.97 17.63 -7.68
CA ILE A 895 -18.18 17.27 -6.28
C ILE A 895 -16.84 17.41 -5.58
N ASP A 896 -16.73 18.37 -4.67
CA ASP A 896 -15.49 18.71 -3.97
C ASP A 896 -15.53 18.18 -2.54
N LEU A 897 -14.54 17.33 -2.19
CA LEU A 897 -14.41 16.73 -0.87
C LEU A 897 -13.32 17.40 -0.04
N GLY A 898 -13.57 17.51 1.24
CA GLY A 898 -12.64 18.16 2.18
C GLY A 898 -13.18 18.22 3.60
N PRO A 899 -12.85 19.30 4.34
CA PRO A 899 -11.96 20.42 3.94
C PRO A 899 -10.48 20.05 3.87
N GLU A 900 -10.04 19.06 4.65
CA GLU A 900 -8.65 18.60 4.77
C GLU A 900 -8.52 17.10 4.42
N GLY A 901 -7.32 16.52 4.59
CA GLY A 901 -7.09 15.08 4.49
C GLY A 901 -7.29 14.35 5.83
N GLY A 902 -7.41 13.01 5.78
CA GLY A 902 -7.55 12.15 6.95
C GLY A 902 -8.85 12.38 7.71
N GLU A 903 -8.81 12.39 9.04
CA GLU A 903 -10.02 12.59 9.89
C GLU A 903 -10.70 13.93 9.70
N ASN A 904 -9.97 14.95 9.32
CA ASN A 904 -10.50 16.29 9.04
C ASN A 904 -11.07 16.43 7.62
N GLY A 905 -11.09 15.34 6.85
CA GLY A 905 -11.72 15.23 5.55
C GLY A 905 -13.04 14.46 5.60
N GLY A 906 -13.42 13.88 4.47
CA GLY A 906 -14.56 12.97 4.37
C GLY A 906 -15.92 13.63 4.31
N GLU A 907 -15.99 14.92 4.04
CA GLU A 907 -17.22 15.71 3.86
C GLU A 907 -17.32 16.26 2.42
N VAL A 908 -18.53 16.46 1.93
CA VAL A 908 -18.77 17.18 0.68
C VAL A 908 -18.80 18.67 1.03
N ILE A 909 -17.78 19.42 0.60
CA ILE A 909 -17.66 20.84 0.89
C ILE A 909 -18.29 21.74 -0.19
N GLY A 910 -18.48 21.18 -1.40
CA GLY A 910 -19.13 21.89 -2.49
C GLY A 910 -19.56 20.94 -3.60
N CYS A 911 -20.69 21.26 -4.25
CA CYS A 911 -21.13 20.58 -5.46
C CYS A 911 -21.84 21.59 -6.38
N GLY A 912 -21.71 21.38 -7.68
CA GLY A 912 -22.29 22.27 -8.68
C GLY A 912 -21.43 22.38 -9.93
N THR A 913 -21.70 23.36 -10.77
CA THR A 913 -20.87 23.70 -11.93
C THR A 913 -19.52 24.28 -11.50
N PRO A 914 -18.47 24.22 -12.34
CA PRO A 914 -17.21 24.90 -12.06
C PRO A 914 -17.40 26.38 -11.66
N GLU A 915 -18.31 27.09 -12.29
CA GLU A 915 -18.64 28.50 -12.04
C GLU A 915 -19.24 28.72 -10.65
N GLU A 916 -20.10 27.81 -10.18
CA GLU A 916 -20.69 27.85 -8.83
C GLU A 916 -19.62 27.58 -7.76
N LEU A 917 -18.68 26.66 -8.01
CA LEU A 917 -17.61 26.34 -7.07
C LEU A 917 -16.64 27.51 -6.84
N LEU A 918 -16.48 28.41 -7.80
CA LEU A 918 -15.65 29.64 -7.66
C LEU A 918 -16.10 30.55 -6.52
N GLN A 919 -17.38 30.48 -6.13
CA GLN A 919 -17.96 31.31 -5.09
C GLN A 919 -17.82 30.71 -3.70
N ASN A 920 -17.36 29.45 -3.61
CA ASN A 920 -17.21 28.73 -2.34
C ASN A 920 -15.83 29.03 -1.69
N PRO A 921 -15.80 29.81 -0.58
CA PRO A 921 -14.55 30.20 0.06
C PRO A 921 -13.82 29.04 0.76
N VAL A 922 -14.54 27.96 1.09
CA VAL A 922 -13.98 26.78 1.78
C VAL A 922 -13.28 25.83 0.80
N SER A 923 -13.68 25.86 -0.48
CA SER A 923 -13.12 25.01 -1.52
C SER A 923 -11.74 25.49 -1.97
N TYR A 924 -10.70 24.73 -1.65
CA TYR A 924 -9.36 24.98 -2.23
C TYR A 924 -9.38 24.84 -3.74
N THR A 925 -10.07 23.81 -4.29
CA THR A 925 -10.25 23.61 -5.73
C THR A 925 -10.86 24.85 -6.39
N GLY A 926 -11.92 25.42 -5.79
CA GLY A 926 -12.56 26.65 -6.25
C GLY A 926 -11.62 27.86 -6.28
N GLN A 927 -10.78 28.02 -5.24
CA GLN A 927 -9.80 29.09 -5.16
C GLN A 927 -8.74 29.02 -6.28
N PHE A 928 -8.19 27.80 -6.55
CA PHE A 928 -7.21 27.62 -7.63
C PHE A 928 -7.85 27.73 -9.01
N LEU A 929 -9.06 27.22 -9.18
CA LEU A 929 -9.83 27.37 -10.42
C LEU A 929 -10.09 28.83 -10.76
N LYS A 930 -10.43 29.67 -9.77
CA LYS A 930 -10.61 31.11 -9.93
C LYS A 930 -9.35 31.79 -10.45
N LYS A 931 -8.17 31.47 -9.91
CA LYS A 931 -6.90 32.01 -10.39
C LYS A 931 -6.64 31.62 -11.86
N LYS A 932 -6.94 30.35 -12.21
CA LYS A 932 -6.75 29.84 -13.57
C LYS A 932 -7.67 30.53 -14.57
N LEU A 933 -8.96 30.68 -14.28
CA LEU A 933 -9.94 31.30 -15.18
C LEU A 933 -9.70 32.80 -15.34
N ASN A 934 -9.37 33.53 -14.25
CA ASN A 934 -9.02 34.94 -14.33
C ASN A 934 -7.75 35.20 -15.18
N GLY A 935 -6.79 34.27 -15.13
CA GLY A 935 -5.61 34.31 -16.00
C GLY A 935 -5.94 34.18 -17.48
N TYR A 936 -7.01 33.49 -17.85
CA TYR A 936 -7.49 33.38 -19.24
C TYR A 936 -8.21 34.65 -19.70
N THR A 937 -9.09 35.22 -18.88
CA THR A 937 -9.82 36.48 -19.24
C THR A 937 -8.89 37.66 -19.46
N ASN A 938 -7.81 37.78 -18.70
CA ASN A 938 -6.81 38.84 -18.92
C ASN A 938 -6.00 38.63 -20.20
N ARG A 939 -5.72 37.36 -20.58
CA ARG A 939 -4.93 37.05 -21.81
C ARG A 939 -5.74 37.14 -23.11
N THR A 940 -7.07 36.93 -23.05
CA THR A 940 -7.95 37.13 -24.22
C THR A 940 -8.19 38.63 -24.54
N ASN A 941 -8.18 39.49 -23.49
CA ASN A 941 -8.31 40.94 -23.69
C ASN A 941 -7.03 41.61 -24.19
N ASP A 942 -5.85 40.98 -24.04
CA ASP A 942 -4.56 41.46 -24.59
C ASP A 942 -4.34 41.03 -26.05
N ASN A 943 -5.18 40.17 -26.61
CA ASN A 943 -5.10 39.67 -28.01
C ASN A 943 -6.26 40.16 -28.90
N GLU A 944 -7.22 40.96 -28.43
CA GLU A 944 -8.16 41.75 -29.20
C GLU A 944 -7.64 43.21 -29.33
#